data_cdbc7bb67c30c5fca31d43cc90703f59
#
_entry.id   cdbc7bb67c30c5fca31d43cc90703f59
#
_cell.length_a   1.000
_cell.length_b   1.000
_cell.length_c   1.000
_cell.angle_alpha   90.00
_cell.angle_beta   90.00
_cell.angle_gamma   90.00
#
_symmetry.space_group_name_H-M   'P 1'
#
loop_
_entity.id
_entity.type
_entity.pdbx_description
1 polymer ?
#
loop_
_entity_poly.entity_id
_entity_poly.type
_entity_poly.pdbx_seq_one_letter_code
_entity_poly.pdbx_strand_id
1 'polypeptide(L)'
;MRRQPLDRKETRMISQRCREAAWCWAAVWLLLFALAAARAAVPPKIPLKAEPFRLNQVRLLDGPFKHAMELDHKYLLSLDVDRLLHCFRVNAGLPSSAKPLGGWEEPKSEVRGHSLGHFLSACAMMYASTGDEALKAKVDRAVAGLAECQAKIGNGYLSAFPESFIDRVESLQPVWAPWYTIHKIYAGLVDVYVLCGNRQALEVVTKACDWVKARCDKLSDEQMEKMLGNEHGGMNEVLAEVHALTGEEKYLKLAQRFNHRAVLDPLAKREDRLTGLHANTQFPKILGAGRQYELTGREDLRAIATFFWDVVTKERSYVTGGNSDGEVFSPKERLSKHLGPTTTETCNTYNMLKITRRIFGWEPKAEYADYYERALYNHILASQNPETGMVLYYLPLKSGVPKVFGTPNDSFWCCTGTGMENHAKYGDSIYFHEGDKVLYVNLFIASELTWAERGLKLRQETRYPDEDRSRLRFACEKPVEMSLRLRHPYWAASGFEVAINGQTQAIASRPGSFISLDRAWRDGDTVDIRMTMTLRTEAFRDDPKKLAILHGPLVLCAGIEPGRPTAAIVSGEGEIVSHIRPVPEKPLTFIASPKVFRVTGPQAGRELTLIPLFRQYKKPYIVYWDVLGEAQWNATLAEIEAEAARQKALDAQTVDRVVIGDGPSEQAHALAGEKTGAGPHQERHWRHAVDGGWFSYQMKVLDGQPMKLLCRYWGSDSGPRVFDILIDGKKIATQRLNNNRPDQFYDEVYPIHAELTKGKSKITVRFQAHPGNMAGGVFDCRVLKSE
;
A
#
# COMPACT_ATOMS: atom_id res chain seq x y z
N MET A 1 -14.41 24.72 -93.68
CA MET A 1 -13.53 23.94 -92.78
C MET A 1 -14.39 23.25 -91.80
N ARG A 2 -14.61 21.90 -91.99
CA ARG A 2 -15.34 21.03 -91.04
C ARG A 2 -14.47 20.60 -89.90
N ARG A 3 -14.84 20.87 -88.65
CA ARG A 3 -14.21 20.30 -87.46
C ARG A 3 -14.70 18.83 -87.33
N GLN A 4 -13.72 17.87 -87.22
CA GLN A 4 -14.00 16.48 -86.90
C GLN A 4 -14.30 16.34 -85.41
N PRO A 5 -15.21 15.45 -84.97
CA PRO A 5 -15.42 15.18 -83.52
C PRO A 5 -14.34 14.28 -83.00
N LEU A 6 -13.77 14.60 -81.81
CA LEU A 6 -12.85 13.78 -81.05
C LEU A 6 -13.49 12.42 -80.68
N ASP A 7 -12.65 11.41 -80.78
CA ASP A 7 -13.01 9.97 -80.53
C ASP A 7 -13.48 9.78 -79.06
N ARG A 8 -14.59 9.08 -78.89
CA ARG A 8 -15.18 8.71 -77.56
C ARG A 8 -14.27 7.95 -76.68
N LYS A 9 -13.21 7.31 -77.21
CA LYS A 9 -12.22 6.57 -76.44
C LYS A 9 -11.24 7.50 -75.69
N GLU A 10 -10.79 8.61 -76.32
CA GLU A 10 -9.86 9.56 -75.69
C GLU A 10 -10.56 10.35 -74.57
N THR A 11 -11.84 10.70 -74.72
CA THR A 11 -12.57 11.37 -73.65
C THR A 11 -12.80 10.46 -72.42
N ARG A 12 -12.92 9.14 -72.56
CA ARG A 12 -13.02 8.17 -71.48
C ARG A 12 -11.68 8.01 -70.76
N MET A 13 -10.55 7.94 -71.47
CA MET A 13 -9.21 7.81 -70.86
C MET A 13 -8.81 9.05 -70.09
N ILE A 14 -9.14 10.24 -70.56
CA ILE A 14 -8.88 11.49 -69.84
C ILE A 14 -9.72 11.57 -68.54
N SER A 15 -11.02 11.20 -68.62
CA SER A 15 -11.88 11.17 -67.41
C SER A 15 -11.44 10.13 -66.38
N GLN A 16 -10.92 9.00 -66.81
CA GLN A 16 -10.43 7.95 -65.91
C GLN A 16 -9.12 8.36 -65.23
N ARG A 17 -8.16 8.93 -65.95
CA ARG A 17 -6.91 9.48 -65.39
C ARG A 17 -7.16 10.65 -64.44
N CYS A 18 -8.12 11.51 -64.68
CA CYS A 18 -8.52 12.58 -63.76
C CYS A 18 -9.17 12.05 -62.49
N ARG A 19 -9.94 10.96 -62.58
CA ARG A 19 -10.49 10.28 -61.37
C ARG A 19 -9.42 9.59 -60.56
N GLU A 20 -8.50 8.85 -61.18
CA GLU A 20 -7.38 8.20 -60.48
C GLU A 20 -6.43 9.23 -59.83
N ALA A 21 -6.15 10.36 -60.51
CA ALA A 21 -5.38 11.45 -59.90
C ALA A 21 -6.12 12.09 -58.71
N ALA A 22 -7.43 12.28 -58.78
CA ALA A 22 -8.23 12.83 -57.70
C ALA A 22 -8.25 11.88 -56.47
N TRP A 23 -8.30 10.55 -56.71
CA TRP A 23 -8.21 9.54 -55.63
C TRP A 23 -6.81 9.48 -55.00
N CYS A 24 -5.74 9.60 -55.79
CA CYS A 24 -4.37 9.68 -55.28
C CYS A 24 -4.15 10.94 -54.44
N TRP A 25 -4.68 12.10 -54.87
CA TRP A 25 -4.60 13.34 -54.09
C TRP A 25 -5.45 13.30 -52.82
N ALA A 26 -6.63 12.72 -52.85
CA ALA A 26 -7.44 12.50 -51.65
C ALA A 26 -6.79 11.54 -50.67
N ALA A 27 -6.15 10.49 -51.15
CA ALA A 27 -5.40 9.54 -50.30
C ALA A 27 -4.13 10.18 -49.69
N VAL A 28 -3.42 11.03 -50.45
CA VAL A 28 -2.29 11.83 -49.94
C VAL A 28 -2.74 12.87 -48.94
N TRP A 29 -3.85 13.53 -49.12
CA TRP A 29 -4.44 14.45 -48.13
C TRP A 29 -4.93 13.74 -46.89
N LEU A 30 -5.53 12.56 -47.01
CA LEU A 30 -5.91 11.71 -45.86
C LEU A 30 -4.68 11.18 -45.10
N LEU A 31 -3.60 10.80 -45.79
CA LEU A 31 -2.35 10.42 -45.19
C LEU A 31 -1.63 11.60 -44.50
N LEU A 32 -1.65 12.80 -45.10
CA LEU A 32 -1.11 14.02 -44.50
C LEU A 32 -1.97 14.51 -43.33
N PHE A 33 -3.29 14.35 -43.36
CA PHE A 33 -4.16 14.61 -42.19
C PHE A 33 -3.99 13.58 -41.09
N ALA A 34 -3.74 12.30 -41.41
CA ALA A 34 -3.42 11.26 -40.43
C ALA A 34 -2.03 11.46 -39.82
N LEU A 35 -1.07 12.00 -40.55
CA LEU A 35 0.28 12.36 -40.04
C LEU A 35 0.27 13.66 -39.21
N ALA A 36 -0.68 14.56 -39.43
CA ALA A 36 -0.81 15.82 -38.69
C ALA A 36 -1.43 15.65 -37.29
N ALA A 37 -1.99 14.48 -36.96
CA ALA A 37 -2.65 14.22 -35.68
C ALA A 37 -1.85 13.40 -34.64
N ALA A 38 -0.68 12.91 -35.00
CA ALA A 38 0.21 12.28 -34.01
C ALA A 38 1.15 13.36 -33.47
N ARG A 39 0.67 14.17 -32.50
CA ARG A 39 1.59 14.98 -31.70
C ARG A 39 2.57 14.04 -31.01
N ALA A 40 3.86 14.30 -31.22
CA ALA A 40 4.92 13.50 -30.64
C ALA A 40 4.89 13.63 -29.11
N ALA A 41 5.07 12.51 -28.42
CA ALA A 41 5.25 12.52 -26.97
C ALA A 41 6.38 13.51 -26.61
N VAL A 42 6.20 14.27 -25.52
CA VAL A 42 7.23 15.19 -25.03
C VAL A 42 8.32 14.39 -24.36
N PRO A 43 9.56 14.38 -24.89
CA PRO A 43 10.65 13.69 -24.22
C PRO A 43 10.95 14.34 -22.86
N PRO A 44 11.41 13.57 -21.88
CA PRO A 44 11.89 14.14 -20.62
C PRO A 44 12.99 15.17 -20.88
N LYS A 45 12.94 16.32 -20.19
CA LYS A 45 14.02 17.32 -20.21
C LYS A 45 15.27 16.81 -19.51
N ILE A 46 15.07 15.99 -18.48
CA ILE A 46 16.14 15.31 -17.76
C ILE A 46 16.18 13.85 -18.23
N PRO A 47 17.20 13.44 -18.97
CA PRO A 47 17.35 12.04 -19.35
C PRO A 47 17.65 11.18 -18.13
N LEU A 48 17.09 9.99 -18.10
CA LEU A 48 17.44 9.00 -17.07
C LEU A 48 18.87 8.51 -17.29
N LYS A 49 19.65 8.39 -16.22
CA LYS A 49 20.97 7.76 -16.28
C LYS A 49 20.83 6.24 -16.41
N ALA A 50 19.88 5.66 -15.69
CA ALA A 50 19.55 4.26 -15.82
C ALA A 50 18.05 4.12 -16.15
N GLU A 51 17.78 3.59 -17.34
CA GLU A 51 16.42 3.33 -17.81
C GLU A 51 16.01 1.90 -17.44
N PRO A 52 14.80 1.70 -16.89
CA PRO A 52 14.29 0.36 -16.63
C PRO A 52 13.88 -0.31 -17.95
N PHE A 53 14.08 -1.61 -18.06
CA PHE A 53 13.49 -2.37 -19.15
C PHE A 53 11.96 -2.39 -19.05
N ARG A 54 11.31 -2.45 -20.19
CA ARG A 54 9.85 -2.56 -20.26
C ARG A 54 9.40 -3.93 -19.75
N LEU A 55 8.23 -4.00 -19.15
CA LEU A 55 7.67 -5.26 -18.63
C LEU A 55 7.63 -6.38 -19.68
N ASN A 56 7.37 -6.05 -20.95
CA ASN A 56 7.34 -7.04 -22.02
C ASN A 56 8.72 -7.58 -22.45
N GLN A 57 9.80 -6.95 -21.96
CA GLN A 57 11.18 -7.41 -22.20
C GLN A 57 11.67 -8.35 -21.08
N VAL A 58 10.97 -8.43 -19.95
CA VAL A 58 11.36 -9.24 -18.79
C VAL A 58 10.28 -10.28 -18.50
N ARG A 59 10.64 -11.56 -18.53
CA ARG A 59 9.76 -12.68 -18.16
C ARG A 59 10.24 -13.33 -16.88
N LEU A 60 9.35 -13.50 -15.91
CA LEU A 60 9.66 -14.25 -14.70
C LEU A 60 9.79 -15.73 -14.99
N LEU A 61 10.77 -16.37 -14.35
CA LEU A 61 10.92 -17.83 -14.30
C LEU A 61 10.43 -18.36 -12.95
N ASP A 62 10.38 -19.68 -12.78
CA ASP A 62 9.83 -20.33 -11.60
C ASP A 62 10.49 -19.84 -10.31
N GLY A 63 9.65 -19.51 -9.34
CA GLY A 63 10.04 -18.94 -8.07
C GLY A 63 8.88 -18.25 -7.36
N PRO A 64 9.11 -17.68 -6.17
CA PRO A 64 8.03 -17.11 -5.35
C PRO A 64 7.34 -15.92 -6.03
N PHE A 65 8.04 -15.12 -6.81
CA PHE A 65 7.46 -13.97 -7.50
C PHE A 65 6.58 -14.38 -8.70
N LYS A 66 7.00 -15.40 -9.48
CA LYS A 66 6.15 -15.92 -10.55
C LYS A 66 4.88 -16.55 -9.98
N HIS A 67 4.99 -17.33 -8.91
CA HIS A 67 3.85 -17.90 -8.23
C HIS A 67 2.87 -16.80 -7.75
N ALA A 68 3.36 -15.76 -7.12
CA ALA A 68 2.56 -14.64 -6.67
C ALA A 68 1.87 -13.91 -7.85
N MET A 69 2.61 -13.69 -8.95
CA MET A 69 2.07 -13.11 -10.18
C MET A 69 0.96 -13.98 -10.80
N GLU A 70 1.14 -15.31 -10.84
CA GLU A 70 0.15 -16.23 -11.40
C GLU A 70 -1.16 -16.27 -10.59
N LEU A 71 -1.08 -16.15 -9.26
CA LEU A 71 -2.26 -16.02 -8.40
C LEU A 71 -3.02 -14.72 -8.67
N ASP A 72 -2.30 -13.62 -8.80
CA ASP A 72 -2.89 -12.32 -9.13
C ASP A 72 -3.47 -12.30 -10.56
N HIS A 73 -2.77 -12.87 -11.53
CA HIS A 73 -3.25 -13.06 -12.90
C HIS A 73 -4.61 -13.79 -12.93
N LYS A 74 -4.70 -14.88 -12.18
CA LYS A 74 -5.95 -15.64 -12.01
C LYS A 74 -7.05 -14.81 -11.38
N TYR A 75 -6.70 -14.01 -10.38
CA TYR A 75 -7.66 -13.11 -9.72
C TYR A 75 -8.17 -12.03 -10.69
N LEU A 76 -7.28 -11.35 -11.42
CA LEU A 76 -7.64 -10.35 -12.44
C LEU A 76 -8.56 -10.92 -13.52
N LEU A 77 -8.30 -12.14 -13.99
CA LEU A 77 -9.17 -12.83 -14.94
C LEU A 77 -10.54 -13.16 -14.36
N SER A 78 -10.66 -13.37 -13.05
CA SER A 78 -11.93 -13.70 -12.39
C SER A 78 -12.86 -12.49 -12.21
N LEU A 79 -12.32 -11.27 -12.19
CA LEU A 79 -13.10 -10.05 -11.96
C LEU A 79 -14.02 -9.75 -13.15
N ASP A 80 -15.30 -9.49 -12.87
CA ASP A 80 -16.30 -9.15 -13.87
C ASP A 80 -16.28 -7.64 -14.18
N VAL A 81 -16.03 -7.32 -15.45
CA VAL A 81 -15.97 -5.94 -15.95
C VAL A 81 -17.31 -5.21 -15.80
N ASP A 82 -18.46 -5.89 -15.96
CA ASP A 82 -19.77 -5.24 -15.79
C ASP A 82 -20.05 -4.86 -14.34
N ARG A 83 -19.54 -5.66 -13.38
CA ARG A 83 -19.61 -5.30 -11.95
C ARG A 83 -18.75 -4.08 -11.63
N LEU A 84 -17.54 -4.00 -12.21
CA LEU A 84 -16.64 -2.84 -12.06
C LEU A 84 -17.24 -1.56 -12.69
N LEU A 85 -17.95 -1.69 -13.81
CA LEU A 85 -18.61 -0.59 -14.52
C LEU A 85 -19.97 -0.21 -13.92
N HIS A 86 -20.53 -1.00 -12.99
CA HIS A 86 -21.90 -0.80 -12.49
C HIS A 86 -22.17 0.62 -12.02
N CYS A 87 -21.38 1.13 -11.07
CA CYS A 87 -21.58 2.47 -10.52
C CYS A 87 -21.33 3.59 -11.54
N PHE A 88 -20.44 3.39 -12.52
CA PHE A 88 -20.23 4.34 -13.61
C PHE A 88 -21.45 4.44 -14.52
N ARG A 89 -22.03 3.31 -14.91
CA ARG A 89 -23.25 3.28 -15.72
C ARG A 89 -24.42 3.93 -15.01
N VAL A 90 -24.62 3.59 -13.74
CA VAL A 90 -25.68 4.19 -12.91
C VAL A 90 -25.51 5.72 -12.82
N ASN A 91 -24.29 6.19 -12.57
CA ASN A 91 -23.99 7.61 -12.51
C ASN A 91 -24.22 8.33 -13.85
N ALA A 92 -23.95 7.67 -14.97
CA ALA A 92 -24.20 8.19 -16.31
C ALA A 92 -25.68 8.09 -16.77
N GLY A 93 -26.57 7.51 -15.95
CA GLY A 93 -27.95 7.25 -16.34
C GLY A 93 -28.10 6.13 -17.39
N LEU A 94 -27.14 5.22 -17.44
CA LEU A 94 -27.20 4.02 -18.29
C LEU A 94 -27.68 2.80 -17.50
N PRO A 95 -28.38 1.84 -18.12
CA PRO A 95 -28.85 0.65 -17.44
C PRO A 95 -27.67 -0.24 -17.01
N SER A 96 -27.78 -0.83 -15.81
CA SER A 96 -26.86 -1.83 -15.31
C SER A 96 -27.57 -2.80 -14.39
N SER A 97 -27.57 -4.10 -14.77
CA SER A 97 -28.11 -5.20 -13.97
C SER A 97 -27.05 -5.97 -13.21
N ALA A 98 -25.76 -5.58 -13.32
CA ALA A 98 -24.66 -6.22 -12.64
C ALA A 98 -24.76 -6.03 -11.11
N LYS A 99 -24.42 -7.09 -10.35
CA LYS A 99 -24.35 -7.00 -8.89
C LYS A 99 -23.20 -6.07 -8.49
N PRO A 100 -23.40 -5.04 -7.65
CA PRO A 100 -22.32 -4.19 -7.15
C PRO A 100 -21.21 -5.00 -6.47
N LEU A 101 -20.00 -4.46 -6.44
CA LEU A 101 -18.90 -4.95 -5.61
C LEU A 101 -19.05 -4.42 -4.18
N GLY A 102 -18.39 -5.07 -3.22
CA GLY A 102 -18.39 -4.65 -1.83
C GLY A 102 -17.22 -3.73 -1.48
N GLY A 103 -17.04 -3.49 -0.17
CA GLY A 103 -16.02 -2.59 0.33
C GLY A 103 -16.23 -1.16 -0.15
N TRP A 104 -15.19 -0.49 -0.59
CA TRP A 104 -15.27 0.89 -1.08
C TRP A 104 -15.92 1.03 -2.46
N GLU A 105 -16.24 -0.07 -3.12
CA GLU A 105 -17.01 -0.07 -4.36
C GLU A 105 -18.52 -0.15 -4.16
N GLU A 106 -19.00 -0.24 -2.93
CA GLU A 106 -20.43 -0.19 -2.64
C GLU A 106 -21.07 1.11 -3.15
N PRO A 107 -22.32 1.07 -3.64
CA PRO A 107 -23.00 2.24 -4.22
C PRO A 107 -23.11 3.45 -3.28
N LYS A 108 -23.00 3.25 -1.96
CA LYS A 108 -23.02 4.33 -0.95
C LYS A 108 -21.64 4.91 -0.67
N SER A 109 -20.56 4.26 -1.08
CA SER A 109 -19.19 4.73 -0.83
C SER A 109 -18.90 6.00 -1.63
N GLU A 110 -18.29 7.00 -1.00
CA GLU A 110 -17.89 8.25 -1.67
C GLU A 110 -16.61 8.10 -2.51
N VAL A 111 -15.90 6.97 -2.41
CA VAL A 111 -14.70 6.66 -3.21
C VAL A 111 -14.90 5.52 -4.21
N ARG A 112 -16.17 5.11 -4.45
CA ARG A 112 -16.49 4.06 -5.44
C ARG A 112 -15.96 4.43 -6.83
N GLY A 113 -15.48 3.43 -7.56
CA GLY A 113 -14.89 3.60 -8.88
C GLY A 113 -13.35 3.58 -8.90
N HIS A 114 -12.69 3.73 -7.75
CA HIS A 114 -11.23 3.70 -7.66
C HIS A 114 -10.65 2.36 -8.08
N SER A 115 -11.32 1.25 -7.73
CA SER A 115 -10.85 -0.10 -8.04
C SER A 115 -10.86 -0.41 -9.54
N LEU A 116 -11.76 0.21 -10.32
CA LEU A 116 -11.70 0.08 -11.77
C LEU A 116 -10.40 0.68 -12.32
N GLY A 117 -9.94 1.82 -11.78
CA GLY A 117 -8.66 2.41 -12.15
C GLY A 117 -7.49 1.47 -11.85
N HIS A 118 -7.43 0.92 -10.65
CA HIS A 118 -6.43 -0.08 -10.27
C HIS A 118 -6.49 -1.34 -11.14
N PHE A 119 -7.69 -1.85 -11.44
CA PHE A 119 -7.90 -2.99 -12.32
C PHE A 119 -7.35 -2.73 -13.73
N LEU A 120 -7.58 -1.54 -14.29
CA LEU A 120 -7.03 -1.15 -15.59
C LEU A 120 -5.50 -1.15 -15.57
N SER A 121 -4.88 -0.50 -14.57
CA SER A 121 -3.42 -0.50 -14.38
C SER A 121 -2.87 -1.91 -14.23
N ALA A 122 -3.44 -2.70 -13.34
CA ALA A 122 -2.96 -4.06 -13.03
C ALA A 122 -3.08 -4.99 -14.25
N CYS A 123 -4.22 -4.98 -14.95
CA CYS A 123 -4.40 -5.79 -16.17
C CYS A 123 -3.46 -5.35 -17.29
N ALA A 124 -3.22 -4.05 -17.47
CA ALA A 124 -2.27 -3.55 -18.46
C ALA A 124 -0.84 -3.98 -18.14
N MET A 125 -0.41 -3.88 -16.88
CA MET A 125 0.89 -4.36 -16.41
C MET A 125 1.02 -5.88 -16.53
N MET A 126 -0.02 -6.63 -16.17
CA MET A 126 -0.04 -8.09 -16.27
C MET A 126 0.01 -8.53 -17.73
N TYR A 127 -0.73 -7.88 -18.63
CA TYR A 127 -0.64 -8.11 -20.07
C TYR A 127 0.79 -7.88 -20.57
N ALA A 128 1.39 -6.75 -20.23
CA ALA A 128 2.78 -6.47 -20.60
C ALA A 128 3.75 -7.53 -20.05
N SER A 129 3.53 -8.00 -18.83
CA SER A 129 4.37 -9.01 -18.16
C SER A 129 4.21 -10.41 -18.71
N THR A 130 3.02 -10.78 -19.24
CA THR A 130 2.69 -12.16 -19.64
C THR A 130 2.42 -12.32 -21.13
N GLY A 131 1.89 -11.29 -21.79
CA GLY A 131 1.38 -11.36 -23.16
C GLY A 131 -0.03 -11.98 -23.26
N ASP A 132 -0.77 -12.08 -22.17
CA ASP A 132 -2.11 -12.68 -22.17
C ASP A 132 -3.16 -11.74 -22.77
N GLU A 133 -3.59 -12.03 -23.99
CA GLU A 133 -4.59 -11.25 -24.75
C GLU A 133 -5.96 -11.21 -24.06
N ALA A 134 -6.29 -12.16 -23.17
CA ALA A 134 -7.55 -12.12 -22.45
C ALA A 134 -7.64 -10.94 -21.48
N LEU A 135 -6.51 -10.57 -20.85
CA LEU A 135 -6.43 -9.36 -20.02
C LEU A 135 -6.60 -8.09 -20.86
N LYS A 136 -5.93 -8.04 -22.02
CA LYS A 136 -6.08 -6.93 -22.96
C LYS A 136 -7.52 -6.75 -23.40
N ALA A 137 -8.20 -7.84 -23.76
CA ALA A 137 -9.61 -7.79 -24.13
C ALA A 137 -10.52 -7.29 -22.99
N LYS A 138 -10.20 -7.64 -21.74
CA LYS A 138 -10.91 -7.13 -20.54
C LYS A 138 -10.75 -5.62 -20.38
N VAL A 139 -9.53 -5.11 -20.49
CA VAL A 139 -9.31 -3.65 -20.36
C VAL A 139 -9.91 -2.88 -21.54
N ASP A 140 -9.84 -3.43 -22.77
CA ASP A 140 -10.46 -2.82 -23.93
C ASP A 140 -12.00 -2.69 -23.75
N ARG A 141 -12.64 -3.74 -23.21
CA ARG A 141 -14.06 -3.71 -22.84
C ARG A 141 -14.37 -2.69 -21.75
N ALA A 142 -13.53 -2.61 -20.72
CA ALA A 142 -13.71 -1.66 -19.62
C ALA A 142 -13.58 -0.21 -20.14
N VAL A 143 -12.58 0.07 -20.98
CA VAL A 143 -12.37 1.39 -21.59
C VAL A 143 -13.55 1.78 -22.49
N ALA A 144 -14.09 0.84 -23.30
CA ALA A 144 -15.27 1.08 -24.11
C ALA A 144 -16.49 1.45 -23.26
N GLY A 145 -16.71 0.75 -22.13
CA GLY A 145 -17.77 1.07 -21.17
C GLY A 145 -17.59 2.44 -20.50
N LEU A 146 -16.36 2.82 -20.15
CA LEU A 146 -16.06 4.15 -19.62
C LEU A 146 -16.29 5.25 -20.67
N ALA A 147 -15.89 5.00 -21.91
CA ALA A 147 -16.15 5.93 -23.04
C ALA A 147 -17.66 6.14 -23.27
N GLU A 148 -18.46 5.07 -23.20
CA GLU A 148 -19.93 5.13 -23.26
C GLU A 148 -20.49 6.01 -22.14
N CYS A 149 -20.06 5.80 -20.90
CA CYS A 149 -20.48 6.60 -19.75
C CYS A 149 -20.11 8.08 -19.93
N GLN A 150 -18.87 8.36 -20.33
CA GLN A 150 -18.40 9.75 -20.57
C GLN A 150 -19.19 10.44 -21.68
N ALA A 151 -19.45 9.74 -22.80
CA ALA A 151 -20.23 10.26 -23.91
C ALA A 151 -21.68 10.55 -23.50
N LYS A 152 -22.28 9.71 -22.65
CA LYS A 152 -23.64 9.91 -22.15
C LYS A 152 -23.74 11.11 -21.21
N ILE A 153 -22.75 11.34 -20.35
CA ILE A 153 -22.67 12.54 -19.50
C ILE A 153 -22.47 13.81 -20.34
N GLY A 154 -21.63 13.78 -21.38
CA GLY A 154 -21.54 14.75 -22.45
C GLY A 154 -20.62 15.95 -22.20
N ASN A 155 -20.13 16.19 -20.97
CA ASN A 155 -19.28 17.35 -20.64
C ASN A 155 -17.78 16.97 -20.39
N GLY A 156 -17.40 15.70 -20.62
CA GLY A 156 -16.06 15.18 -20.38
C GLY A 156 -15.84 14.57 -19.00
N TYR A 157 -16.75 14.80 -18.06
CA TYR A 157 -16.71 14.18 -16.72
C TYR A 157 -16.74 12.66 -16.80
N LEU A 158 -15.97 12.00 -15.92
CA LEU A 158 -15.92 10.54 -15.81
C LEU A 158 -15.63 10.13 -14.38
N SER A 159 -16.63 9.57 -13.70
CA SER A 159 -16.47 8.91 -12.39
C SER A 159 -17.69 8.02 -12.11
N ALA A 160 -17.58 7.19 -11.06
CA ALA A 160 -18.66 6.36 -10.55
C ALA A 160 -19.61 7.08 -9.57
N PHE A 161 -19.39 8.36 -9.32
CA PHE A 161 -20.20 9.22 -8.44
C PHE A 161 -20.55 10.55 -9.13
N PRO A 162 -21.57 11.29 -8.66
CA PRO A 162 -22.01 12.54 -9.31
C PRO A 162 -21.01 13.69 -9.12
N GLU A 163 -21.01 14.64 -10.04
CA GLU A 163 -20.17 15.85 -9.99
C GLU A 163 -20.35 16.65 -8.70
N SER A 164 -21.46 16.52 -8.01
CA SER A 164 -21.73 17.19 -6.73
C SER A 164 -20.71 16.82 -5.63
N PHE A 165 -19.99 15.70 -5.76
CA PHE A 165 -18.88 15.38 -4.84
C PHE A 165 -17.68 16.32 -5.08
N ILE A 166 -17.48 16.72 -6.34
CA ILE A 166 -16.46 17.70 -6.67
C ILE A 166 -16.90 19.11 -6.22
N ASP A 167 -18.19 19.45 -6.36
CA ASP A 167 -18.72 20.72 -5.82
C ASP A 167 -18.50 20.83 -4.32
N ARG A 168 -18.69 19.72 -3.59
CA ARG A 168 -18.45 19.66 -2.13
C ARG A 168 -16.99 19.88 -1.77
N VAL A 169 -16.04 19.22 -2.46
CA VAL A 169 -14.62 19.38 -2.14
C VAL A 169 -14.12 20.77 -2.52
N GLU A 170 -14.56 21.33 -3.64
CA GLU A 170 -14.21 22.70 -4.05
C GLU A 170 -14.76 23.78 -3.10
N SER A 171 -15.94 23.54 -2.52
CA SER A 171 -16.55 24.41 -1.51
C SER A 171 -16.17 24.06 -0.07
N LEU A 172 -15.19 23.17 0.14
CA LEU A 172 -14.71 22.71 1.45
C LEU A 172 -15.80 22.09 2.32
N GLN A 173 -16.82 21.50 1.72
CA GLN A 173 -17.85 20.75 2.40
C GLN A 173 -17.38 19.31 2.64
N PRO A 174 -17.85 18.64 3.71
CA PRO A 174 -17.43 17.27 4.01
C PRO A 174 -17.72 16.32 2.85
N VAL A 175 -16.68 15.71 2.35
CA VAL A 175 -16.70 14.62 1.35
C VAL A 175 -15.42 13.82 1.52
N TRP A 176 -15.45 12.52 1.26
CA TRP A 176 -14.27 11.73 1.53
C TRP A 176 -13.13 12.11 0.57
N ALA A 177 -12.88 11.43 -0.54
CA ALA A 177 -11.70 11.66 -1.38
C ALA A 177 -12.02 11.56 -2.90
N PRO A 178 -12.85 12.47 -3.47
CA PRO A 178 -13.26 12.34 -4.85
C PRO A 178 -12.10 12.49 -5.86
N TRP A 179 -11.15 13.41 -5.61
CA TRP A 179 -9.98 13.57 -6.48
C TRP A 179 -9.05 12.36 -6.47
N TYR A 180 -8.94 11.66 -5.34
CA TYR A 180 -8.23 10.38 -5.25
C TYR A 180 -8.83 9.34 -6.21
N THR A 181 -10.14 9.18 -6.20
CA THR A 181 -10.83 8.24 -7.09
C THR A 181 -10.63 8.60 -8.56
N ILE A 182 -10.79 9.88 -8.92
CA ILE A 182 -10.55 10.38 -10.27
C ILE A 182 -9.11 10.09 -10.71
N HIS A 183 -8.13 10.33 -9.83
CA HIS A 183 -6.73 10.00 -10.12
C HIS A 183 -6.57 8.53 -10.51
N LYS A 184 -7.15 7.59 -9.76
CA LYS A 184 -7.01 6.15 -10.03
C LYS A 184 -7.58 5.78 -11.40
N ILE A 185 -8.76 6.31 -11.74
CA ILE A 185 -9.39 6.08 -13.05
C ILE A 185 -8.48 6.60 -14.17
N TYR A 186 -7.95 7.80 -14.03
CA TYR A 186 -7.11 8.43 -15.07
C TYR A 186 -5.76 7.71 -15.20
N ALA A 187 -5.14 7.32 -14.10
CA ALA A 187 -3.90 6.54 -14.11
C ALA A 187 -4.10 5.19 -14.83
N GLY A 188 -5.21 4.49 -14.55
CA GLY A 188 -5.56 3.26 -15.24
C GLY A 188 -5.74 3.44 -16.76
N LEU A 189 -6.38 4.51 -17.18
CA LEU A 189 -6.53 4.82 -18.61
C LEU A 189 -5.19 5.14 -19.28
N VAL A 190 -4.30 5.87 -18.59
CA VAL A 190 -2.93 6.14 -19.07
C VAL A 190 -2.15 4.83 -19.24
N ASP A 191 -2.18 3.95 -18.23
CA ASP A 191 -1.49 2.67 -18.28
C ASP A 191 -2.00 1.77 -19.42
N VAL A 192 -3.31 1.73 -19.64
CA VAL A 192 -3.89 0.97 -20.75
C VAL A 192 -3.46 1.54 -22.11
N TYR A 193 -3.37 2.87 -22.27
CA TYR A 193 -2.81 3.45 -23.48
C TYR A 193 -1.34 3.05 -23.68
N VAL A 194 -0.52 3.22 -22.65
CA VAL A 194 0.93 3.03 -22.73
C VAL A 194 1.30 1.55 -22.92
N LEU A 195 0.65 0.65 -22.18
CA LEU A 195 1.03 -0.76 -22.13
C LEU A 195 0.24 -1.66 -23.09
N CYS A 196 -1.02 -1.31 -23.39
CA CYS A 196 -1.88 -2.08 -24.30
C CYS A 196 -2.08 -1.42 -25.66
N GLY A 197 -1.63 -0.17 -25.86
CA GLY A 197 -1.78 0.56 -27.11
C GLY A 197 -3.22 1.01 -27.41
N ASN A 198 -4.10 1.04 -26.42
CA ASN A 198 -5.51 1.40 -26.59
C ASN A 198 -5.67 2.93 -26.74
N ARG A 199 -5.88 3.41 -27.98
CA ARG A 199 -6.04 4.85 -28.27
C ARG A 199 -7.28 5.46 -27.64
N GLN A 200 -8.37 4.70 -27.51
CA GLN A 200 -9.60 5.17 -26.90
C GLN A 200 -9.37 5.57 -25.43
N ALA A 201 -8.49 4.86 -24.72
CA ALA A 201 -8.13 5.21 -23.34
C ALA A 201 -7.50 6.62 -23.26
N LEU A 202 -6.59 6.96 -24.18
CA LEU A 202 -6.02 8.31 -24.24
C LEU A 202 -7.07 9.38 -24.58
N GLU A 203 -8.00 9.09 -25.51
CA GLU A 203 -9.08 10.01 -25.85
C GLU A 203 -9.99 10.29 -24.66
N VAL A 204 -10.36 9.24 -23.91
CA VAL A 204 -11.21 9.33 -22.72
C VAL A 204 -10.53 10.15 -21.63
N VAL A 205 -9.27 9.85 -21.31
CA VAL A 205 -8.56 10.57 -20.25
C VAL A 205 -8.27 12.02 -20.65
N THR A 206 -8.02 12.31 -21.92
CA THR A 206 -7.79 13.67 -22.40
C THR A 206 -9.04 14.53 -22.24
N LYS A 207 -10.22 14.03 -22.64
CA LYS A 207 -11.50 14.73 -22.43
C LYS A 207 -11.78 14.94 -20.93
N ALA A 208 -11.45 13.94 -20.11
CA ALA A 208 -11.59 14.04 -18.67
C ALA A 208 -10.65 15.09 -18.05
N CYS A 209 -9.42 15.19 -18.53
CA CYS A 209 -8.48 16.24 -18.12
C CYS A 209 -8.92 17.65 -18.55
N ASP A 210 -9.57 17.78 -19.71
CA ASP A 210 -10.17 19.05 -20.14
C ASP A 210 -11.31 19.48 -19.22
N TRP A 211 -12.14 18.52 -18.75
CA TRP A 211 -13.13 18.78 -17.72
C TRP A 211 -12.50 19.24 -16.41
N VAL A 212 -11.45 18.54 -15.92
CA VAL A 212 -10.70 18.97 -14.72
C VAL A 212 -10.20 20.40 -14.87
N LYS A 213 -9.61 20.72 -16.04
CA LYS A 213 -9.10 22.06 -16.31
C LYS A 213 -10.21 23.12 -16.25
N ALA A 214 -11.34 22.87 -16.90
CA ALA A 214 -12.49 23.79 -16.91
C ALA A 214 -13.07 24.03 -15.50
N ARG A 215 -12.96 23.06 -14.60
CA ARG A 215 -13.31 23.19 -13.17
C ARG A 215 -12.28 24.03 -12.43
N CYS A 216 -11.02 23.62 -12.47
CA CYS A 216 -9.94 24.27 -11.72
C CYS A 216 -9.68 25.71 -12.19
N ASP A 217 -9.90 26.07 -13.45
CA ASP A 217 -9.75 27.44 -13.94
C ASP A 217 -10.69 28.44 -13.25
N LYS A 218 -11.75 27.97 -12.61
CA LYS A 218 -12.69 28.81 -11.83
C LYS A 218 -12.19 29.10 -10.41
N LEU A 219 -11.19 28.34 -9.94
CA LEU A 219 -10.66 28.45 -8.59
C LEU A 219 -9.41 29.31 -8.57
N SER A 220 -9.27 30.19 -7.59
CA SER A 220 -7.99 30.85 -7.31
C SER A 220 -6.96 29.85 -6.80
N ASP A 221 -5.68 30.23 -6.81
CA ASP A 221 -4.61 29.38 -6.27
C ASP A 221 -4.75 29.13 -4.77
N GLU A 222 -5.31 30.10 -4.02
CA GLU A 222 -5.63 29.93 -2.61
C GLU A 222 -6.77 28.90 -2.39
N GLN A 223 -7.81 28.95 -3.23
CA GLN A 223 -8.90 27.97 -3.18
C GLN A 223 -8.40 26.56 -3.54
N MET A 224 -7.55 26.45 -4.57
CA MET A 224 -6.89 25.19 -4.90
C MET A 224 -6.10 24.64 -3.72
N GLU A 225 -5.25 25.44 -3.09
CA GLU A 225 -4.43 24.97 -1.95
C GLU A 225 -5.30 24.49 -0.77
N LYS A 226 -6.38 25.20 -0.45
CA LYS A 226 -7.33 24.76 0.58
C LYS A 226 -8.03 23.44 0.21
N MET A 227 -8.46 23.30 -1.05
CA MET A 227 -9.08 22.08 -1.57
C MET A 227 -8.12 20.89 -1.49
N LEU A 228 -6.82 21.10 -1.75
CA LEU A 228 -5.80 20.06 -1.70
C LEU A 228 -5.51 19.54 -0.28
N GLY A 229 -6.10 20.14 0.75
CA GLY A 229 -6.17 19.56 2.09
C GLY A 229 -6.99 18.26 2.13
N ASN A 230 -7.95 18.08 1.20
CA ASN A 230 -8.60 16.81 0.96
C ASN A 230 -7.70 15.89 0.12
N GLU A 231 -7.79 14.59 0.30
CA GLU A 231 -6.99 13.61 -0.43
C GLU A 231 -7.27 13.66 -1.95
N HIS A 232 -6.21 13.87 -2.73
CA HIS A 232 -6.31 14.04 -4.19
C HIS A 232 -5.44 13.06 -4.98
N GLY A 233 -4.89 12.03 -4.31
CA GLY A 233 -4.03 11.04 -4.95
C GLY A 233 -2.87 11.68 -5.70
N GLY A 234 -2.54 11.13 -6.87
CA GLY A 234 -1.50 11.62 -7.77
C GLY A 234 -2.04 12.44 -8.94
N MET A 235 -3.02 13.34 -8.72
CA MET A 235 -3.52 14.22 -9.78
C MET A 235 -2.38 15.02 -10.41
N ASN A 236 -1.38 15.44 -9.64
CA ASN A 236 -0.19 16.13 -10.12
C ASN A 236 0.75 15.22 -10.95
N GLU A 237 0.69 13.88 -10.77
CA GLU A 237 1.42 12.89 -11.58
C GLU A 237 0.68 12.62 -12.89
N VAL A 238 -0.60 12.22 -12.83
CA VAL A 238 -1.34 11.78 -14.02
C VAL A 238 -1.54 12.89 -15.04
N LEU A 239 -1.76 14.12 -14.58
CA LEU A 239 -1.85 15.29 -15.48
C LEU A 239 -0.51 15.59 -16.17
N ALA A 240 0.61 15.41 -15.47
CA ALA A 240 1.94 15.52 -16.06
C ALA A 240 2.22 14.39 -17.06
N GLU A 241 1.72 13.17 -16.82
CA GLU A 241 1.80 12.09 -17.80
C GLU A 241 0.96 12.37 -19.04
N VAL A 242 -0.27 12.89 -18.88
CA VAL A 242 -1.10 13.26 -20.03
C VAL A 242 -0.43 14.39 -20.84
N HIS A 243 0.25 15.37 -20.20
CA HIS A 243 1.10 16.34 -20.90
C HIS A 243 2.20 15.64 -21.70
N ALA A 244 2.93 14.73 -21.10
CA ALA A 244 4.03 14.00 -21.75
C ALA A 244 3.54 13.21 -22.98
N LEU A 245 2.34 12.65 -22.92
CA LEU A 245 1.76 11.85 -24.00
C LEU A 245 1.15 12.70 -25.13
N THR A 246 0.61 13.88 -24.80
CA THR A 246 -0.16 14.71 -25.76
C THR A 246 0.60 15.94 -26.25
N GLY A 247 1.64 16.38 -25.56
CA GLY A 247 2.33 17.64 -25.82
C GLY A 247 1.54 18.90 -25.43
N GLU A 248 0.39 18.74 -24.76
CA GLU A 248 -0.47 19.87 -24.36
C GLU A 248 0.03 20.50 -23.07
N GLU A 249 0.67 21.66 -23.16
CA GLU A 249 1.23 22.42 -22.03
C GLU A 249 0.20 22.76 -20.93
N LYS A 250 -1.07 22.87 -21.31
CA LYS A 250 -2.18 23.13 -20.39
C LYS A 250 -2.27 22.10 -19.25
N TYR A 251 -1.92 20.82 -19.54
CA TYR A 251 -1.97 19.75 -18.53
C TYR A 251 -0.79 19.80 -17.58
N LEU A 252 0.40 20.21 -18.02
CA LEU A 252 1.53 20.44 -17.12
C LEU A 252 1.25 21.60 -16.15
N LYS A 253 0.69 22.72 -16.67
CA LYS A 253 0.28 23.84 -15.83
C LYS A 253 -0.79 23.43 -14.82
N LEU A 254 -1.75 22.62 -15.24
CA LEU A 254 -2.76 22.08 -14.35
C LEU A 254 -2.16 21.11 -13.31
N ALA A 255 -1.22 20.24 -13.69
CA ALA A 255 -0.49 19.36 -12.77
C ALA A 255 0.23 20.16 -11.67
N GLN A 256 0.84 21.29 -12.04
CA GLN A 256 1.50 22.18 -11.07
C GLN A 256 0.51 22.81 -10.07
N ARG A 257 -0.74 23.07 -10.48
CA ARG A 257 -1.79 23.56 -9.56
C ARG A 257 -2.25 22.49 -8.56
N PHE A 258 -2.03 21.20 -8.86
CA PHE A 258 -2.25 20.10 -7.91
C PHE A 258 -1.04 19.80 -7.01
N ASN A 259 -0.01 20.62 -7.01
CA ASN A 259 1.10 20.53 -6.08
C ASN A 259 0.69 21.15 -4.73
N HIS A 260 0.38 20.29 -3.76
CA HIS A 260 -0.01 20.67 -2.40
C HIS A 260 1.17 21.28 -1.65
N ARG A 261 1.27 22.60 -1.64
CA ARG A 261 2.43 23.37 -1.16
C ARG A 261 2.65 23.19 0.34
N ALA A 262 1.59 23.04 1.12
CA ALA A 262 1.69 22.79 2.56
C ALA A 262 2.56 21.56 2.90
N VAL A 263 2.62 20.56 1.99
CA VAL A 263 3.44 19.36 2.13
C VAL A 263 4.74 19.47 1.34
N LEU A 264 4.68 19.95 0.10
CA LEU A 264 5.82 19.93 -0.83
C LEU A 264 6.86 21.01 -0.51
N ASP A 265 6.43 22.23 -0.11
CA ASP A 265 7.35 23.34 0.17
C ASP A 265 8.31 23.05 1.36
N PRO A 266 7.85 22.46 2.48
CA PRO A 266 8.76 22.01 3.54
C PRO A 266 9.78 20.97 3.04
N LEU A 267 9.31 19.97 2.27
CA LEU A 267 10.19 18.93 1.74
C LEU A 267 11.24 19.49 0.76
N ALA A 268 10.89 20.47 -0.06
CA ALA A 268 11.84 21.20 -0.92
C ALA A 268 12.94 21.89 -0.12
N LYS A 269 12.63 22.35 1.09
CA LYS A 269 13.56 22.95 2.04
C LYS A 269 14.28 21.95 2.95
N ARG A 270 14.05 20.64 2.72
CA ARG A 270 14.56 19.53 3.55
C ARG A 270 14.07 19.61 5.00
N GLU A 271 12.84 20.04 5.22
CA GLU A 271 12.16 20.07 6.51
C GLU A 271 11.19 18.87 6.60
N ASP A 272 11.42 17.99 7.57
CA ASP A 272 10.53 16.86 7.86
C ASP A 272 9.36 17.33 8.75
N ARG A 273 8.18 17.49 8.15
CA ARG A 273 6.91 17.78 8.82
C ARG A 273 5.88 16.69 8.63
N LEU A 274 6.32 15.44 8.46
CA LEU A 274 5.45 14.31 8.11
C LEU A 274 4.68 13.73 9.31
N THR A 275 5.20 13.85 10.54
CA THR A 275 4.58 13.28 11.74
C THR A 275 3.12 13.68 11.88
N GLY A 276 2.24 12.69 12.04
CA GLY A 276 0.79 12.88 12.17
C GLY A 276 0.03 13.04 10.86
N LEU A 277 0.72 13.20 9.72
CA LEU A 277 0.05 13.21 8.42
C LEU A 277 -0.34 11.78 8.03
N HIS A 278 -1.49 11.65 7.35
CA HIS A 278 -1.88 10.40 6.71
C HIS A 278 -0.82 10.04 5.67
N ALA A 279 -0.17 8.89 5.85
CA ALA A 279 1.03 8.56 5.11
C ALA A 279 0.75 8.36 3.61
N ASN A 280 -0.21 7.49 3.27
CA ASN A 280 -0.47 7.15 1.87
C ASN A 280 -0.88 8.36 1.03
N THR A 281 -1.54 9.36 1.60
CA THR A 281 -1.93 10.57 0.86
C THR A 281 -0.72 11.41 0.41
N GLN A 282 0.47 11.22 0.99
CA GLN A 282 1.63 11.99 0.63
C GLN A 282 2.43 11.39 -0.53
N PHE A 283 2.55 10.06 -0.61
CA PHE A 283 3.39 9.40 -1.62
C PHE A 283 3.04 9.75 -3.08
N PRO A 284 1.77 9.78 -3.50
CA PRO A 284 1.43 10.15 -4.88
C PRO A 284 1.81 11.59 -5.23
N LYS A 285 1.77 12.52 -4.27
CA LYS A 285 2.22 13.91 -4.46
C LYS A 285 3.71 13.97 -4.80
N ILE A 286 4.50 13.11 -4.14
CA ILE A 286 5.94 13.01 -4.36
C ILE A 286 6.24 12.39 -5.73
N LEU A 287 5.47 11.38 -6.14
CA LEU A 287 5.55 10.80 -7.48
C LEU A 287 5.30 11.86 -8.56
N GLY A 288 4.27 12.69 -8.37
CA GLY A 288 3.99 13.80 -9.25
C GLY A 288 5.10 14.86 -9.28
N ALA A 289 5.70 15.20 -8.14
CA ALA A 289 6.87 16.07 -8.09
C ALA A 289 8.03 15.47 -8.88
N GLY A 290 8.32 14.19 -8.70
CA GLY A 290 9.36 13.48 -9.46
C GLY A 290 9.10 13.49 -10.96
N ARG A 291 7.87 13.28 -11.40
CA ARG A 291 7.52 13.34 -12.83
C ARG A 291 7.67 14.75 -13.40
N GLN A 292 7.21 15.73 -12.68
CA GLN A 292 7.38 17.13 -13.09
C GLN A 292 8.87 17.54 -13.12
N TYR A 293 9.73 17.00 -12.25
CA TYR A 293 11.18 17.20 -12.37
C TYR A 293 11.70 16.68 -13.71
N GLU A 294 11.36 15.46 -14.08
CA GLU A 294 11.79 14.87 -15.36
C GLU A 294 11.39 15.73 -16.56
N LEU A 295 10.19 16.30 -16.53
CA LEU A 295 9.65 17.11 -17.63
C LEU A 295 10.16 18.56 -17.65
N THR A 296 10.54 19.12 -16.49
CA THR A 296 10.87 20.55 -16.36
C THR A 296 12.31 20.85 -16.01
N GLY A 297 13.00 19.90 -15.39
CA GLY A 297 14.36 20.08 -14.84
C GLY A 297 14.41 20.95 -13.58
N ARG A 298 13.30 21.14 -12.87
CA ARG A 298 13.24 21.94 -11.64
C ARG A 298 13.83 21.14 -10.47
N GLU A 299 14.98 21.60 -9.96
CA GLU A 299 15.74 20.93 -8.90
C GLU A 299 15.03 20.90 -7.54
N ASP A 300 14.14 21.85 -7.24
CA ASP A 300 13.30 21.80 -6.05
C ASP A 300 12.39 20.56 -6.02
N LEU A 301 11.85 20.16 -7.18
CA LEU A 301 11.03 18.96 -7.31
C LEU A 301 11.84 17.67 -7.13
N ARG A 302 13.10 17.66 -7.60
CA ARG A 302 14.03 16.56 -7.32
C ARG A 302 14.34 16.46 -5.83
N ALA A 303 14.62 17.63 -5.21
CA ALA A 303 14.91 17.69 -3.78
C ALA A 303 13.76 17.15 -2.93
N ILE A 304 12.51 17.44 -3.29
CA ILE A 304 11.31 16.88 -2.64
C ILE A 304 11.37 15.34 -2.66
N ALA A 305 11.52 14.73 -3.84
CA ALA A 305 11.47 13.28 -3.99
C ALA A 305 12.63 12.58 -3.27
N THR A 306 13.84 13.10 -3.39
CA THR A 306 15.03 12.50 -2.77
C THR A 306 15.03 12.67 -1.25
N PHE A 307 14.65 13.84 -0.74
CA PHE A 307 14.58 14.06 0.69
C PHE A 307 13.47 13.25 1.35
N PHE A 308 12.30 13.19 0.74
CA PHE A 308 11.20 12.34 1.21
C PHE A 308 11.62 10.87 1.29
N TRP A 309 12.29 10.37 0.25
CA TRP A 309 12.81 9.01 0.22
C TRP A 309 13.79 8.76 1.38
N ASP A 310 14.74 9.67 1.58
CA ASP A 310 15.72 9.58 2.68
C ASP A 310 15.02 9.50 4.04
N VAL A 311 14.09 10.42 4.31
CA VAL A 311 13.37 10.48 5.59
C VAL A 311 12.55 9.22 5.82
N VAL A 312 11.79 8.77 4.81
CA VAL A 312 10.92 7.61 4.98
C VAL A 312 11.73 6.33 5.15
N THR A 313 12.75 6.11 4.31
CA THR A 313 13.50 4.84 4.35
C THR A 313 14.46 4.75 5.52
N LYS A 314 15.10 5.87 5.91
CA LYS A 314 16.16 5.86 6.93
C LYS A 314 15.65 6.16 8.33
N GLU A 315 14.50 6.85 8.46
CA GLU A 315 14.04 7.34 9.76
C GLU A 315 12.63 6.87 10.16
N ARG A 316 11.81 6.42 9.19
CA ARG A 316 10.38 6.11 9.44
C ARG A 316 9.95 4.72 9.00
N SER A 317 10.85 3.90 8.46
CA SER A 317 10.55 2.54 8.03
C SER A 317 10.92 1.51 9.11
N TYR A 318 10.07 0.49 9.21
CA TYR A 318 10.33 -0.71 9.98
C TYR A 318 11.25 -1.68 9.22
N VAL A 319 11.71 -2.72 9.88
CA VAL A 319 12.62 -3.73 9.30
C VAL A 319 12.11 -4.35 8.00
N THR A 320 10.80 -4.39 7.80
CA THR A 320 10.14 -4.88 6.59
C THR A 320 10.26 -3.93 5.39
N GLY A 321 10.72 -2.71 5.59
CA GLY A 321 10.69 -1.64 4.59
C GLY A 321 9.37 -0.87 4.51
N GLY A 322 8.34 -1.32 5.24
CA GLY A 322 7.07 -0.60 5.38
C GLY A 322 7.13 0.51 6.43
N ASN A 323 6.15 1.38 6.43
CA ASN A 323 6.05 2.52 7.34
C ASN A 323 4.60 2.77 7.77
N SER A 324 4.38 3.67 8.70
CA SER A 324 3.09 4.06 9.30
C SER A 324 2.53 3.08 10.34
N ASP A 325 1.66 3.58 11.19
CA ASP A 325 0.76 2.82 12.05
C ASP A 325 -0.60 3.55 12.09
N GLY A 326 -1.70 2.84 11.87
CA GLY A 326 -3.02 3.44 11.71
C GLY A 326 -3.05 4.49 10.58
N GLU A 327 -2.37 4.22 9.47
CA GLU A 327 -2.29 5.07 8.26
C GLU A 327 -1.54 6.39 8.42
N VAL A 328 -1.01 6.71 9.60
CA VAL A 328 -0.30 7.97 9.84
C VAL A 328 1.20 7.76 10.03
N PHE A 329 2.00 8.76 9.67
CA PHE A 329 3.42 8.78 10.01
C PHE A 329 3.60 8.96 11.51
N SER A 330 4.11 7.91 12.17
CA SER A 330 4.49 7.95 13.59
C SER A 330 5.68 8.89 13.81
N PRO A 331 5.86 9.46 15.02
CA PRO A 331 7.08 10.16 15.37
C PRO A 331 8.31 9.27 15.19
N LYS A 332 9.30 9.73 14.45
CA LYS A 332 10.50 8.94 14.10
C LYS A 332 11.35 8.54 15.31
N GLU A 333 11.26 9.29 16.39
CA GLU A 333 11.94 9.05 17.66
C GLU A 333 11.17 8.07 18.57
N ARG A 334 10.06 7.51 18.10
CA ARG A 334 9.19 6.62 18.88
C ARG A 334 8.64 5.44 18.08
N LEU A 335 9.29 5.04 16.99
CA LEU A 335 8.81 3.95 16.13
C LEU A 335 8.62 2.63 16.89
N SER A 336 9.52 2.31 17.85
CA SER A 336 9.43 1.12 18.67
C SER A 336 8.14 1.02 19.49
N LYS A 337 7.45 2.14 19.72
CA LYS A 337 6.18 2.22 20.46
C LYS A 337 4.96 2.12 19.55
N HIS A 338 5.16 2.14 18.23
CA HIS A 338 4.12 2.10 17.22
C HIS A 338 4.13 0.76 16.46
N LEU A 339 4.12 -0.34 17.21
CA LEU A 339 3.97 -1.69 16.68
C LEU A 339 2.55 -2.18 16.91
N GLY A 340 1.64 -1.72 16.07
CA GLY A 340 0.21 -2.01 16.15
C GLY A 340 -0.25 -3.18 15.26
N PRO A 341 -1.52 -3.53 15.33
CA PRO A 341 -2.16 -4.42 14.35
C PRO A 341 -2.33 -3.75 12.98
N THR A 342 -2.23 -2.44 12.93
CA THR A 342 -2.40 -1.58 11.75
C THR A 342 -1.08 -0.98 11.27
N THR A 343 0.06 -1.55 11.67
CA THR A 343 1.37 -1.15 11.15
C THR A 343 1.49 -1.50 9.66
N THR A 344 2.25 -0.69 8.98
CA THR A 344 2.71 -0.84 7.60
C THR A 344 1.60 -1.11 6.59
N GLU A 345 0.93 -0.03 6.19
CA GLU A 345 -0.03 -0.05 5.08
C GLU A 345 0.67 -0.46 3.77
N THR A 346 0.08 -1.41 3.04
CA THR A 346 0.70 -1.96 1.81
C THR A 346 0.80 -0.92 0.69
N CYS A 347 -0.18 0.01 0.58
CA CYS A 347 -0.12 1.09 -0.41
C CYS A 347 1.11 1.99 -0.25
N ASN A 348 1.53 2.26 0.99
CA ASN A 348 2.72 3.07 1.26
C ASN A 348 3.96 2.44 0.64
N THR A 349 4.14 1.15 0.85
CA THR A 349 5.30 0.41 0.31
C THR A 349 5.24 0.31 -1.20
N TYR A 350 4.06 0.06 -1.78
CA TYR A 350 3.87 0.11 -3.24
C TYR A 350 4.35 1.44 -3.83
N ASN A 351 3.89 2.55 -3.28
CA ASN A 351 4.27 3.88 -3.76
C ASN A 351 5.76 4.19 -3.50
N MET A 352 6.31 3.73 -2.36
CA MET A 352 7.75 3.87 -2.10
C MET A 352 8.60 3.12 -3.12
N LEU A 353 8.18 1.94 -3.57
CA LEU A 353 8.88 1.23 -4.64
C LEU A 353 8.82 2.00 -5.97
N LYS A 354 7.70 2.64 -6.30
CA LYS A 354 7.59 3.54 -7.46
C LYS A 354 8.56 4.74 -7.36
N ILE A 355 8.61 5.41 -6.19
CA ILE A 355 9.55 6.51 -5.94
C ILE A 355 10.99 6.01 -6.05
N THR A 356 11.32 4.89 -5.43
CA THR A 356 12.66 4.30 -5.44
C THR A 356 13.14 4.01 -6.86
N ARG A 357 12.28 3.41 -7.69
CA ARG A 357 12.58 3.12 -9.10
C ARG A 357 12.84 4.40 -9.89
N ARG A 358 12.07 5.47 -9.66
CA ARG A 358 12.23 6.76 -10.31
C ARG A 358 13.55 7.42 -9.93
N ILE A 359 13.88 7.46 -8.65
CA ILE A 359 15.15 8.03 -8.14
C ILE A 359 16.35 7.22 -8.62
N PHE A 360 16.26 5.90 -8.68
CA PHE A 360 17.29 5.05 -9.25
C PHE A 360 17.58 5.42 -10.71
N GLY A 361 16.54 5.72 -11.48
CA GLY A 361 16.71 6.19 -12.86
C GLY A 361 17.52 7.48 -12.96
N TRP A 362 17.41 8.38 -12.00
CA TRP A 362 18.18 9.63 -11.98
C TRP A 362 19.62 9.43 -11.52
N GLU A 363 19.80 8.56 -10.52
CA GLU A 363 21.09 8.29 -9.90
C GLU A 363 21.14 6.82 -9.45
N PRO A 364 21.76 5.92 -10.23
CA PRO A 364 21.74 4.50 -9.96
C PRO A 364 22.70 4.11 -8.82
N LYS A 365 22.20 4.26 -7.57
CA LYS A 365 22.89 3.85 -6.35
C LYS A 365 22.37 2.51 -5.84
N ALA A 366 23.26 1.67 -5.33
CA ALA A 366 22.89 0.37 -4.79
C ALA A 366 21.94 0.45 -3.59
N GLU A 367 22.00 1.52 -2.78
CA GLU A 367 21.10 1.73 -1.65
C GLU A 367 19.60 1.74 -2.04
N TYR A 368 19.27 2.24 -3.23
CA TYR A 368 17.90 2.22 -3.75
C TYR A 368 17.44 0.80 -4.08
N ALA A 369 18.32 0.01 -4.70
CA ALA A 369 18.02 -1.39 -5.00
C ALA A 369 18.01 -2.26 -3.72
N ASP A 370 18.81 -1.94 -2.72
CA ASP A 370 18.81 -2.60 -1.40
C ASP A 370 17.51 -2.35 -0.64
N TYR A 371 16.99 -1.11 -0.65
CA TYR A 371 15.68 -0.81 -0.07
C TYR A 371 14.56 -1.52 -0.86
N TYR A 372 14.65 -1.49 -2.20
CA TYR A 372 13.65 -2.15 -3.06
C TYR A 372 13.57 -3.65 -2.75
N GLU A 373 14.69 -4.34 -2.67
CA GLU A 373 14.76 -5.76 -2.31
C GLU A 373 14.16 -6.05 -0.93
N ARG A 374 14.55 -5.25 0.08
CA ARG A 374 14.03 -5.37 1.45
C ARG A 374 12.50 -5.29 1.47
N ALA A 375 11.94 -4.24 0.89
CA ALA A 375 10.51 -4.00 0.86
C ALA A 375 9.76 -5.01 0.00
N LEU A 376 10.35 -5.43 -1.12
CA LEU A 376 9.75 -6.39 -2.04
C LEU A 376 9.55 -7.77 -1.38
N TYR A 377 10.58 -8.31 -0.69
CA TYR A 377 10.47 -9.60 -0.01
C TYR A 377 9.66 -9.52 1.29
N ASN A 378 9.94 -8.52 2.12
CA ASN A 378 9.45 -8.52 3.49
C ASN A 378 8.12 -7.80 3.68
N HIS A 379 7.65 -7.06 2.67
CA HIS A 379 6.33 -6.45 2.69
C HIS A 379 5.49 -6.88 1.49
N ILE A 380 5.89 -6.56 0.26
CA ILE A 380 5.03 -6.80 -0.91
C ILE A 380 4.73 -8.29 -1.09
N LEU A 381 5.76 -9.14 -1.15
CA LEU A 381 5.55 -10.60 -1.25
C LEU A 381 4.85 -11.16 -0.01
N ALA A 382 5.14 -10.60 1.17
CA ALA A 382 4.50 -10.99 2.43
C ALA A 382 3.04 -10.52 2.55
N SER A 383 2.57 -9.62 1.68
CA SER A 383 1.21 -9.09 1.70
C SER A 383 0.19 -9.96 0.96
N GLN A 384 0.65 -10.95 0.19
CA GLN A 384 -0.25 -11.86 -0.52
C GLN A 384 -0.35 -13.20 0.19
N ASN A 385 -1.54 -13.76 0.23
CA ASN A 385 -1.76 -15.15 0.64
C ASN A 385 -1.30 -16.09 -0.49
N PRO A 386 -0.29 -16.93 -0.27
CA PRO A 386 0.29 -17.77 -1.32
C PRO A 386 -0.58 -18.95 -1.75
N GLU A 387 -1.75 -19.17 -1.12
CA GLU A 387 -2.73 -20.18 -1.52
C GLU A 387 -3.88 -19.54 -2.32
N THR A 388 -4.34 -18.36 -1.92
CA THR A 388 -5.55 -17.75 -2.48
C THR A 388 -5.29 -16.56 -3.40
N GLY A 389 -4.11 -15.94 -3.34
CA GLY A 389 -3.79 -14.72 -4.05
C GLY A 389 -4.38 -13.44 -3.43
N MET A 390 -5.20 -13.58 -2.39
CA MET A 390 -5.78 -12.40 -1.71
C MET A 390 -4.73 -11.62 -0.96
N VAL A 391 -4.90 -10.30 -0.92
CA VAL A 391 -3.93 -9.38 -0.32
C VAL A 391 -4.45 -8.80 1.00
N LEU A 392 -3.54 -8.33 1.83
CA LEU A 392 -3.86 -7.67 3.09
C LEU A 392 -3.77 -6.15 2.96
N TYR A 393 -4.45 -5.45 3.86
CA TYR A 393 -4.36 -3.99 3.99
C TYR A 393 -3.09 -3.62 4.77
N TYR A 394 -2.97 -4.13 5.98
CA TYR A 394 -1.84 -3.90 6.88
C TYR A 394 -1.02 -5.17 7.06
N LEU A 395 0.30 -5.04 7.12
CA LEU A 395 1.20 -6.08 7.57
C LEU A 395 1.50 -5.86 9.07
N PRO A 396 0.77 -6.48 9.99
CA PRO A 396 0.89 -6.20 11.41
C PRO A 396 2.27 -6.58 11.95
N LEU A 397 2.85 -5.68 12.75
CA LEU A 397 4.14 -5.93 13.41
C LEU A 397 4.01 -6.11 14.93
N LYS A 398 2.79 -6.03 15.45
CA LYS A 398 2.49 -6.38 16.83
C LYS A 398 2.62 -7.90 17.03
N SER A 399 3.36 -8.31 18.06
CA SER A 399 3.50 -9.73 18.41
C SER A 399 2.15 -10.39 18.67
N GLY A 400 1.94 -11.56 18.08
CA GLY A 400 0.72 -12.33 18.25
C GLY A 400 -0.47 -11.92 17.39
N VAL A 401 -0.32 -10.98 16.47
CA VAL A 401 -1.36 -10.60 15.53
C VAL A 401 -1.19 -11.37 14.22
N PRO A 402 -2.25 -12.01 13.69
CA PRO A 402 -2.19 -12.69 12.40
C PRO A 402 -2.36 -11.72 11.24
N LYS A 403 -1.97 -12.14 10.05
CA LYS A 403 -2.32 -11.49 8.78
C LYS A 403 -3.81 -11.69 8.49
N VAL A 404 -4.49 -10.61 8.08
CA VAL A 404 -5.91 -10.64 7.67
C VAL A 404 -5.98 -10.31 6.19
N PHE A 405 -6.34 -11.29 5.39
CA PHE A 405 -6.46 -11.16 3.95
C PHE A 405 -7.88 -10.78 3.53
N GLY A 406 -7.98 -10.04 2.44
CA GLY A 406 -9.27 -9.67 1.84
C GLY A 406 -10.02 -10.85 1.23
N THR A 407 -11.18 -10.56 0.68
CA THR A 407 -12.06 -11.48 -0.04
C THR A 407 -12.18 -11.08 -1.51
N PRO A 408 -12.51 -11.99 -2.43
CA PRO A 408 -12.49 -11.70 -3.85
C PRO A 408 -13.43 -10.59 -4.33
N ASN A 409 -14.57 -10.38 -3.64
CA ASN A 409 -15.65 -9.51 -4.11
C ASN A 409 -16.09 -8.41 -3.14
N ASP A 410 -15.62 -8.45 -1.88
CA ASP A 410 -16.17 -7.61 -0.80
C ASP A 410 -15.10 -6.81 -0.05
N SER A 411 -13.84 -6.86 -0.51
CA SER A 411 -12.69 -6.19 0.12
C SER A 411 -11.98 -5.28 -0.87
N PHE A 412 -12.73 -4.44 -1.57
CA PHE A 412 -12.18 -3.47 -2.52
C PHE A 412 -11.69 -2.21 -1.82
N TRP A 413 -10.65 -2.38 -0.99
CA TRP A 413 -9.92 -1.28 -0.35
C TRP A 413 -8.81 -0.76 -1.27
N CYS A 414 -8.21 0.38 -0.95
CA CYS A 414 -7.05 0.90 -1.68
C CYS A 414 -5.93 -0.15 -1.82
N CYS A 415 -5.63 -0.88 -0.74
CA CYS A 415 -4.57 -1.89 -0.74
C CYS A 415 -4.90 -3.15 -1.55
N THR A 416 -6.18 -3.45 -1.80
CA THR A 416 -6.56 -4.46 -2.79
C THR A 416 -6.19 -4.00 -4.19
N GLY A 417 -6.44 -2.72 -4.49
CA GLY A 417 -6.05 -2.10 -5.76
C GLY A 417 -4.55 -2.12 -5.98
N THR A 418 -3.77 -1.58 -5.04
CA THR A 418 -2.29 -1.61 -5.16
C THR A 418 -1.74 -3.03 -5.09
N GLY A 419 -2.43 -3.97 -4.44
CA GLY A 419 -2.08 -5.39 -4.44
C GLY A 419 -2.12 -5.98 -5.84
N MET A 420 -3.20 -5.77 -6.59
CA MET A 420 -3.30 -6.18 -7.99
C MET A 420 -2.15 -5.61 -8.84
N GLU A 421 -1.80 -4.32 -8.64
CA GLU A 421 -0.70 -3.70 -9.37
C GLU A 421 0.68 -4.22 -8.94
N ASN A 422 0.89 -4.48 -7.64
CA ASN A 422 2.16 -4.97 -7.10
C ASN A 422 2.60 -6.29 -7.76
N HIS A 423 1.67 -7.24 -7.82
CA HIS A 423 1.97 -8.59 -8.27
C HIS A 423 2.00 -8.71 -9.81
N ALA A 424 1.46 -7.71 -10.51
CA ALA A 424 1.49 -7.65 -11.97
C ALA A 424 2.82 -7.16 -12.57
N LYS A 425 3.70 -6.53 -11.78
CA LYS A 425 4.86 -5.78 -12.29
C LYS A 425 6.23 -6.17 -11.72
N TYR A 426 6.38 -7.33 -11.20
CA TYR A 426 7.66 -7.77 -10.58
C TYR A 426 8.88 -7.67 -11.50
N GLY A 427 8.68 -7.70 -12.82
CA GLY A 427 9.77 -7.55 -13.81
C GLY A 427 10.36 -6.15 -13.94
N ASP A 428 9.69 -5.11 -13.41
CA ASP A 428 9.96 -3.71 -13.76
C ASP A 428 11.23 -3.10 -13.16
N SER A 429 11.86 -3.76 -12.20
CA SER A 429 13.03 -3.25 -11.46
C SER A 429 14.16 -4.27 -11.30
N ILE A 430 14.08 -5.40 -11.99
CA ILE A 430 15.14 -6.42 -11.97
C ILE A 430 16.36 -5.91 -12.72
N TYR A 431 16.16 -5.31 -13.90
CA TYR A 431 17.18 -4.83 -14.79
C TYR A 431 17.00 -3.38 -15.20
N PHE A 432 18.12 -2.67 -15.37
CA PHE A 432 18.17 -1.33 -15.93
C PHE A 432 19.31 -1.26 -16.94
N HIS A 433 19.28 -0.25 -17.82
CA HIS A 433 20.36 0.00 -18.76
C HIS A 433 20.75 1.48 -18.82
N GLU A 434 21.99 1.77 -19.16
CA GLU A 434 22.47 3.12 -19.43
C GLU A 434 22.85 3.18 -20.92
N GLY A 435 21.92 3.70 -21.70
CA GLY A 435 22.00 3.61 -23.16
C GLY A 435 22.14 2.16 -23.61
N ASP A 436 23.08 1.91 -24.52
CA ASP A 436 23.41 0.59 -25.08
C ASP A 436 24.68 -0.04 -24.46
N LYS A 437 25.29 0.62 -23.47
CA LYS A 437 26.64 0.29 -22.98
C LYS A 437 26.67 -0.34 -21.59
N VAL A 438 25.63 -0.15 -20.78
CA VAL A 438 25.62 -0.63 -19.40
C VAL A 438 24.34 -1.39 -19.14
N LEU A 439 24.46 -2.56 -18.50
CA LEU A 439 23.36 -3.36 -17.99
C LEU A 439 23.51 -3.51 -16.48
N TYR A 440 22.51 -3.06 -15.72
CA TYR A 440 22.43 -3.25 -14.28
C TYR A 440 21.59 -4.49 -13.94
N VAL A 441 22.08 -5.30 -13.03
CA VAL A 441 21.33 -6.38 -12.37
C VAL A 441 21.09 -5.98 -10.92
N ASN A 442 19.89 -5.51 -10.64
CA ASN A 442 19.52 -4.97 -9.34
C ASN A 442 18.96 -6.03 -8.39
N LEU A 443 18.12 -6.93 -8.90
CA LEU A 443 17.43 -7.94 -8.12
C LEU A 443 17.79 -9.34 -8.62
N PHE A 444 18.03 -10.25 -7.68
CA PHE A 444 18.35 -11.64 -7.98
C PHE A 444 17.08 -12.49 -8.03
N ILE A 445 16.26 -12.24 -9.06
CA ILE A 445 14.97 -12.90 -9.28
C ILE A 445 15.06 -13.73 -10.56
N ALA A 446 14.63 -14.99 -10.49
CA ALA A 446 14.61 -15.89 -11.65
C ALA A 446 13.79 -15.26 -12.79
N SER A 447 14.47 -14.93 -13.89
CA SER A 447 13.89 -14.15 -14.98
C SER A 447 14.71 -14.26 -16.26
N GLU A 448 14.08 -13.88 -17.37
CA GLU A 448 14.73 -13.75 -18.67
C GLU A 448 14.49 -12.35 -19.22
N LEU A 449 15.57 -11.64 -19.52
CA LEU A 449 15.57 -10.35 -20.19
C LEU A 449 15.79 -10.56 -21.69
N THR A 450 14.96 -9.95 -22.52
CA THR A 450 15.17 -9.84 -23.96
C THR A 450 15.50 -8.39 -24.31
N TRP A 451 16.75 -8.14 -24.66
CA TRP A 451 17.22 -6.84 -25.14
C TRP A 451 17.39 -6.89 -26.65
N ALA A 452 16.27 -6.77 -27.37
CA ALA A 452 16.22 -6.98 -28.83
C ALA A 452 17.12 -6.01 -29.58
N GLU A 453 17.24 -4.76 -29.14
CA GLU A 453 18.05 -3.71 -29.76
C GLU A 453 19.57 -4.06 -29.76
N ARG A 454 19.97 -4.96 -28.85
CA ARG A 454 21.35 -5.45 -28.73
C ARG A 454 21.52 -6.89 -29.24
N GLY A 455 20.44 -7.53 -29.70
CA GLY A 455 20.43 -8.96 -30.02
C GLY A 455 20.84 -9.85 -28.85
N LEU A 456 20.48 -9.44 -27.63
CA LEU A 456 20.88 -10.08 -26.38
C LEU A 456 19.67 -10.65 -25.64
N LYS A 457 19.81 -11.89 -25.17
CA LYS A 457 18.99 -12.44 -24.10
C LYS A 457 19.87 -12.74 -22.89
N LEU A 458 19.41 -12.36 -21.72
CA LEU A 458 20.04 -12.67 -20.46
C LEU A 458 19.08 -13.47 -19.60
N ARG A 459 19.46 -14.70 -19.27
CA ARG A 459 18.68 -15.57 -18.39
C ARG A 459 19.32 -15.61 -17.02
N GLN A 460 18.56 -15.21 -16.01
CA GLN A 460 18.94 -15.30 -14.60
C GLN A 460 18.34 -16.56 -13.99
N GLU A 461 19.17 -17.55 -13.78
CA GLU A 461 18.85 -18.84 -13.19
C GLU A 461 19.19 -18.79 -11.70
N THR A 462 18.19 -18.89 -10.84
CA THR A 462 18.41 -18.78 -9.39
C THR A 462 17.27 -19.43 -8.62
N ARG A 463 17.61 -20.00 -7.48
CA ARG A 463 16.66 -20.39 -6.43
C ARG A 463 16.72 -19.43 -5.22
N TYR A 464 17.34 -18.28 -5.42
CA TYR A 464 17.36 -17.23 -4.41
C TYR A 464 15.92 -16.82 -4.04
N PRO A 465 15.60 -16.67 -2.76
CA PRO A 465 16.51 -16.64 -1.62
C PRO A 465 16.74 -17.99 -0.92
N ASP A 466 16.23 -19.11 -1.43
CA ASP A 466 16.45 -20.44 -0.84
C ASP A 466 17.91 -20.89 -0.93
N GLU A 467 18.62 -20.40 -1.93
CA GLU A 467 20.04 -20.57 -2.12
C GLU A 467 20.74 -19.22 -2.23
N ASP A 468 21.98 -19.14 -1.82
CA ASP A 468 22.82 -17.94 -1.83
C ASP A 468 23.46 -17.64 -3.19
N ARG A 469 22.90 -18.17 -4.30
CA ARG A 469 23.49 -18.16 -5.63
C ARG A 469 22.53 -17.66 -6.70
N SER A 470 23.13 -17.04 -7.71
CA SER A 470 22.45 -16.68 -8.95
C SER A 470 23.41 -16.89 -10.13
N ARG A 471 22.91 -17.40 -11.24
CA ARG A 471 23.68 -17.55 -12.49
C ARG A 471 23.03 -16.72 -13.59
N LEU A 472 23.83 -15.91 -14.25
CA LEU A 472 23.46 -15.23 -15.48
C LEU A 472 24.02 -16.01 -16.67
N ARG A 473 23.18 -16.27 -17.68
CA ARG A 473 23.57 -16.90 -18.93
C ARG A 473 23.24 -15.95 -20.08
N PHE A 474 24.24 -15.71 -20.91
CA PHE A 474 24.12 -14.86 -22.09
C PHE A 474 23.78 -15.69 -23.32
N ALA A 475 22.85 -15.20 -24.12
CA ALA A 475 22.60 -15.68 -25.48
C ALA A 475 22.58 -14.48 -26.41
N CYS A 476 23.48 -14.50 -27.43
CA CYS A 476 23.63 -13.41 -28.39
C CYS A 476 24.19 -13.90 -29.73
N GLU A 477 23.63 -13.38 -30.82
CA GLU A 477 24.08 -13.73 -32.17
C GLU A 477 25.48 -13.25 -32.49
N LYS A 478 25.89 -12.15 -31.89
CA LYS A 478 27.22 -11.52 -32.03
C LYS A 478 27.70 -11.07 -30.66
N PRO A 479 29.05 -11.00 -30.46
CA PRO A 479 29.56 -10.45 -29.20
C PRO A 479 29.01 -9.07 -28.91
N VAL A 480 28.56 -8.84 -27.66
CA VAL A 480 27.97 -7.59 -27.18
C VAL A 480 28.94 -6.92 -26.21
N GLU A 481 29.58 -5.84 -26.66
CA GLU A 481 30.42 -5.03 -25.79
C GLU A 481 29.57 -4.19 -24.85
N MET A 482 29.67 -4.42 -23.54
CA MET A 482 29.01 -3.65 -22.50
C MET A 482 29.60 -3.90 -21.12
N SER A 483 29.35 -2.97 -20.22
CA SER A 483 29.57 -3.10 -18.78
C SER A 483 28.39 -3.80 -18.13
N LEU A 484 28.61 -4.95 -17.50
CA LEU A 484 27.62 -5.59 -16.63
C LEU A 484 27.85 -5.08 -15.21
N ARG A 485 26.87 -4.37 -14.64
CA ARG A 485 26.91 -3.87 -13.27
C ARG A 485 26.06 -4.76 -12.38
N LEU A 486 26.72 -5.51 -11.48
CA LEU A 486 26.08 -6.38 -10.51
C LEU A 486 25.99 -5.68 -9.16
N ARG A 487 24.82 -5.69 -8.55
CA ARG A 487 24.68 -5.18 -7.20
C ARG A 487 25.37 -6.13 -6.21
N HIS A 488 26.24 -5.59 -5.36
CA HIS A 488 26.74 -6.24 -4.15
C HIS A 488 25.82 -5.79 -2.99
N PRO A 489 24.87 -6.63 -2.54
CA PRO A 489 23.91 -6.25 -1.55
C PRO A 489 24.58 -5.85 -0.23
N TYR A 490 24.00 -4.85 0.49
CA TYR A 490 24.55 -4.37 1.76
C TYR A 490 24.65 -5.46 2.83
N TRP A 491 23.79 -6.46 2.80
CA TRP A 491 23.75 -7.57 3.76
C TRP A 491 24.76 -8.68 3.47
N ALA A 492 25.33 -8.73 2.27
CA ALA A 492 26.32 -9.75 1.86
C ALA A 492 27.74 -9.40 2.31
N ALA A 493 27.89 -8.86 3.52
CA ALA A 493 29.16 -8.41 4.07
C ALA A 493 30.17 -9.53 4.32
N SER A 494 29.69 -10.76 4.52
CA SER A 494 30.54 -11.92 4.82
C SER A 494 31.10 -12.63 3.58
N GLY A 495 30.63 -12.28 2.36
CA GLY A 495 31.14 -12.86 1.13
C GLY A 495 30.27 -12.50 -0.09
N PHE A 496 30.96 -12.03 -1.13
CA PHE A 496 30.40 -11.79 -2.45
C PHE A 496 31.42 -12.26 -3.49
N GLU A 497 31.09 -13.34 -4.18
CA GLU A 497 31.98 -13.97 -5.13
C GLU A 497 31.35 -13.94 -6.54
N VAL A 498 32.17 -13.69 -7.53
CA VAL A 498 31.76 -13.71 -8.95
C VAL A 498 32.75 -14.55 -9.75
N ALA A 499 32.20 -15.47 -10.54
CA ALA A 499 32.99 -16.24 -11.51
C ALA A 499 32.40 -16.02 -12.91
N ILE A 500 33.28 -15.88 -13.90
CA ILE A 500 32.92 -15.80 -15.33
C ILE A 500 33.40 -17.09 -16.00
N ASN A 501 32.48 -17.82 -16.62
CA ASN A 501 32.76 -19.10 -17.27
C ASN A 501 33.53 -20.08 -16.35
N GLY A 502 33.12 -20.12 -15.07
CA GLY A 502 33.74 -20.96 -14.04
C GLY A 502 35.05 -20.41 -13.47
N GLN A 503 35.57 -19.29 -13.94
CA GLN A 503 36.80 -18.67 -13.44
C GLN A 503 36.47 -17.56 -12.45
N THR A 504 36.83 -17.71 -11.18
CA THR A 504 36.64 -16.70 -10.13
C THR A 504 37.37 -15.41 -10.50
N GLN A 505 36.69 -14.30 -10.33
CA GLN A 505 37.23 -12.96 -10.62
C GLN A 505 37.76 -12.32 -9.34
N ALA A 506 38.96 -11.80 -9.37
CA ALA A 506 39.50 -11.00 -8.28
C ALA A 506 38.90 -9.58 -8.33
N ILE A 507 37.75 -9.39 -7.72
CA ILE A 507 37.00 -8.12 -7.75
C ILE A 507 37.04 -7.47 -6.39
N ALA A 508 37.56 -6.25 -6.32
CA ALA A 508 37.39 -5.40 -5.14
C ALA A 508 35.97 -4.84 -5.14
N SER A 509 35.14 -5.27 -4.18
CA SER A 509 33.80 -4.76 -3.99
C SER A 509 33.52 -4.51 -2.51
N ARG A 510 32.53 -3.65 -2.24
CA ARG A 510 32.05 -3.39 -0.89
C ARG A 510 30.52 -3.61 -0.84
N PRO A 511 29.99 -4.06 0.28
CA PRO A 511 28.54 -4.13 0.47
C PRO A 511 27.85 -2.80 0.19
N GLY A 512 26.68 -2.84 -0.42
CA GLY A 512 25.93 -1.64 -0.81
C GLY A 512 26.53 -0.87 -1.98
N SER A 513 27.19 -1.57 -2.92
CA SER A 513 27.75 -0.97 -4.13
C SER A 513 27.43 -1.78 -5.39
N PHE A 514 27.84 -1.28 -6.56
CA PHE A 514 27.86 -2.04 -7.79
C PHE A 514 29.31 -2.44 -8.13
N ILE A 515 29.49 -3.64 -8.64
CA ILE A 515 30.70 -4.02 -9.35
C ILE A 515 30.49 -3.88 -10.86
N SER A 516 31.52 -3.61 -11.61
CA SER A 516 31.50 -3.51 -13.08
C SER A 516 32.35 -4.61 -13.69
N LEU A 517 31.80 -5.30 -14.70
CA LEU A 517 32.46 -6.32 -15.51
C LEU A 517 32.43 -5.85 -16.97
N ASP A 518 33.52 -5.25 -17.40
CA ASP A 518 33.64 -4.64 -18.72
C ASP A 518 34.27 -5.64 -19.72
N ARG A 519 33.49 -6.10 -20.70
CA ARG A 519 33.97 -7.03 -21.72
C ARG A 519 33.01 -7.17 -22.90
N ALA A 520 33.46 -7.85 -23.94
CA ALA A 520 32.61 -8.37 -25.02
C ALA A 520 31.97 -9.70 -24.56
N TRP A 521 30.68 -9.68 -24.28
CA TRP A 521 29.89 -10.87 -23.90
C TRP A 521 29.55 -11.68 -25.13
N ARG A 522 29.75 -12.99 -25.04
CA ARG A 522 29.56 -13.94 -26.15
C ARG A 522 28.42 -14.91 -25.82
N ASP A 523 27.90 -15.52 -26.85
CA ASP A 523 26.91 -16.60 -26.69
C ASP A 523 27.47 -17.72 -25.81
N GLY A 524 26.63 -18.17 -24.84
CA GLY A 524 27.00 -19.18 -23.86
C GLY A 524 27.84 -18.67 -22.67
N ASP A 525 28.27 -17.40 -22.63
CA ASP A 525 28.96 -16.85 -21.44
C ASP A 525 28.07 -16.96 -20.21
N THR A 526 28.69 -17.26 -19.06
CA THR A 526 28.00 -17.35 -17.75
C THR A 526 28.66 -16.47 -16.72
N VAL A 527 27.86 -15.92 -15.82
CA VAL A 527 28.33 -15.25 -14.61
C VAL A 527 27.67 -15.91 -13.41
N ASP A 528 28.48 -16.58 -12.62
CA ASP A 528 28.05 -17.16 -11.34
C ASP A 528 28.28 -16.15 -10.22
N ILE A 529 27.23 -15.91 -9.42
CA ILE A 529 27.25 -14.96 -8.32
C ILE A 529 26.92 -15.74 -7.05
N ARG A 530 27.73 -15.58 -6.02
CA ARG A 530 27.47 -16.09 -4.68
C ARG A 530 27.41 -14.96 -3.68
N MET A 531 26.35 -14.93 -2.88
CA MET A 531 26.05 -13.89 -1.89
C MET A 531 25.87 -14.57 -0.53
N THR A 532 26.91 -14.63 0.29
CA THR A 532 26.83 -15.34 1.56
C THR A 532 25.79 -14.69 2.48
N MET A 533 24.70 -15.41 2.72
CA MET A 533 23.65 -14.99 3.65
C MET A 533 24.01 -15.41 5.07
N THR A 534 23.97 -14.46 6.00
CA THR A 534 24.21 -14.70 7.43
C THR A 534 23.03 -14.28 8.28
N LEU A 535 22.88 -14.89 9.44
CA LEU A 535 21.97 -14.42 10.49
C LEU A 535 22.53 -13.13 11.10
N ARG A 536 21.67 -12.14 11.33
CA ARG A 536 22.01 -10.87 11.95
C ARG A 536 20.80 -10.28 12.66
N THR A 537 21.04 -9.31 13.52
CA THR A 537 20.01 -8.54 14.21
C THR A 537 19.95 -7.12 13.67
N GLU A 538 18.75 -6.52 13.71
CA GLU A 538 18.55 -5.11 13.40
C GLU A 538 17.62 -4.51 14.46
N ALA A 539 18.13 -3.55 15.22
CA ALA A 539 17.40 -2.91 16.32
C ALA A 539 16.77 -1.59 15.88
N PHE A 540 15.75 -1.16 16.61
CA PHE A 540 15.24 0.20 16.48
C PHE A 540 16.29 1.23 16.89
N ARG A 541 16.27 2.38 16.24
CA ARG A 541 17.14 3.52 16.63
C ARG A 541 16.73 4.13 17.95
N ASP A 542 15.42 4.23 18.18
CA ASP A 542 14.81 4.78 19.39
C ASP A 542 14.73 3.76 20.54
N ASP A 543 14.99 2.49 20.28
CA ASP A 543 15.04 1.42 21.29
C ASP A 543 16.00 0.32 20.86
N PRO A 544 17.30 0.41 21.19
CA PRO A 544 18.28 -0.61 20.85
C PRO A 544 18.02 -1.99 21.48
N LYS A 545 17.14 -2.06 22.48
CA LYS A 545 16.72 -3.31 23.12
C LYS A 545 15.52 -3.96 22.45
N LYS A 546 15.00 -3.39 21.39
CA LYS A 546 13.95 -3.99 20.58
C LYS A 546 14.49 -4.24 19.17
N LEU A 547 14.59 -5.51 18.80
CA LEU A 547 15.25 -5.92 17.56
C LEU A 547 14.48 -6.99 16.78
N ALA A 548 14.80 -7.09 15.49
CA ALA A 548 14.36 -8.15 14.61
C ALA A 548 15.55 -9.06 14.20
N ILE A 549 15.23 -10.28 13.82
CA ILE A 549 16.20 -11.26 13.29
C ILE A 549 16.06 -11.28 11.76
N LEU A 550 17.20 -11.25 11.09
CA LEU A 550 17.25 -11.33 9.62
C LEU A 550 18.23 -12.43 9.18
N HIS A 551 17.97 -12.99 8.01
CA HIS A 551 18.90 -13.83 7.27
C HIS A 551 19.09 -13.26 5.85
N GLY A 552 20.28 -12.76 5.56
CA GLY A 552 20.45 -11.96 4.34
C GLY A 552 19.45 -10.77 4.29
N PRO A 553 18.66 -10.60 3.22
CA PRO A 553 17.65 -9.54 3.14
C PRO A 553 16.36 -9.86 3.88
N LEU A 554 16.16 -11.11 4.32
CA LEU A 554 14.88 -11.63 4.78
C LEU A 554 14.67 -11.40 6.27
N VAL A 555 13.55 -10.82 6.63
CA VAL A 555 13.06 -10.74 8.00
C VAL A 555 12.51 -12.10 8.40
N LEU A 556 13.01 -12.65 9.48
CA LEU A 556 12.53 -13.89 10.06
C LEU A 556 11.46 -13.59 11.12
N CYS A 557 10.45 -14.45 11.19
CA CYS A 557 9.42 -14.37 12.21
C CYS A 557 9.17 -15.73 12.82
N ALA A 558 8.76 -15.75 14.09
CA ALA A 558 8.30 -16.94 14.78
C ALA A 558 6.79 -17.07 14.64
N GLY A 559 6.30 -18.16 14.02
CA GLY A 559 4.90 -18.51 14.07
C GLY A 559 4.52 -19.03 15.46
N ILE A 560 3.40 -18.54 16.00
CA ILE A 560 2.94 -18.89 17.35
C ILE A 560 1.49 -19.33 17.36
N GLU A 561 1.07 -19.99 18.42
CA GLU A 561 -0.34 -20.29 18.65
C GLU A 561 -1.11 -19.03 19.03
N PRO A 562 -2.44 -18.96 18.73
CA PRO A 562 -3.26 -17.82 19.07
C PRO A 562 -3.15 -17.42 20.54
N GLY A 563 -3.02 -16.14 20.80
CA GLY A 563 -2.84 -15.56 22.12
C GLY A 563 -2.15 -14.20 22.05
N ARG A 564 -1.88 -13.62 23.19
CA ARG A 564 -1.12 -12.36 23.32
C ARG A 564 0.19 -12.63 24.04
N PRO A 565 1.17 -13.25 23.38
CA PRO A 565 2.43 -13.56 24.02
C PRO A 565 3.24 -12.29 24.26
N THR A 566 3.87 -12.22 25.40
CA THR A 566 5.06 -11.41 25.58
C THR A 566 6.22 -12.21 25.02
N ALA A 567 7.04 -11.59 24.18
CA ALA A 567 8.16 -12.23 23.52
C ALA A 567 9.45 -11.48 23.84
N ALA A 568 10.45 -12.20 24.30
CA ALA A 568 11.74 -11.60 24.64
C ALA A 568 12.91 -12.50 24.24
N ILE A 569 14.03 -11.87 23.97
CA ILE A 569 15.34 -12.46 23.96
C ILE A 569 15.93 -12.21 25.34
N VAL A 570 16.01 -13.29 26.15
CA VAL A 570 16.57 -13.24 27.48
C VAL A 570 17.98 -13.78 27.38
N SER A 571 18.94 -12.87 27.23
CA SER A 571 20.33 -13.26 27.06
C SER A 571 21.19 -12.71 28.19
N GLY A 572 22.17 -13.56 28.61
CA GLY A 572 23.37 -13.10 29.26
C GLY A 572 24.36 -12.50 28.24
N GLU A 573 25.63 -12.68 28.47
CA GLU A 573 26.69 -12.31 27.53
C GLU A 573 26.73 -13.28 26.33
N GLY A 574 26.85 -12.78 25.11
CA GLY A 574 27.00 -13.55 23.86
C GLY A 574 26.18 -13.07 22.67
N GLU A 575 26.53 -13.58 21.49
CA GLU A 575 25.82 -13.23 20.26
C GLU A 575 24.45 -13.92 20.19
N ILE A 576 23.39 -13.15 20.10
CA ILE A 576 22.00 -13.62 19.99
C ILE A 576 21.83 -14.68 18.89
N VAL A 577 22.46 -14.45 17.74
CA VAL A 577 22.33 -15.34 16.58
C VAL A 577 22.97 -16.72 16.77
N SER A 578 23.90 -16.88 17.70
CA SER A 578 24.50 -18.19 18.02
C SER A 578 23.51 -19.18 18.63
N HIS A 579 22.37 -18.67 19.13
CA HIS A 579 21.27 -19.47 19.68
C HIS A 579 20.19 -19.85 18.64
N ILE A 580 20.50 -19.60 17.36
CA ILE A 580 19.63 -19.93 16.23
C ILE A 580 20.39 -20.91 15.33
N ARG A 581 19.82 -22.07 15.09
CA ARG A 581 20.41 -23.09 14.21
C ARG A 581 19.55 -23.33 12.97
N PRO A 582 20.13 -23.54 11.79
CA PRO A 582 19.38 -23.94 10.61
C PRO A 582 18.79 -25.34 10.77
N VAL A 583 17.67 -25.59 10.11
CA VAL A 583 17.10 -26.94 10.00
C VAL A 583 17.63 -27.56 8.72
N PRO A 584 18.38 -28.68 8.81
CA PRO A 584 18.84 -29.38 7.60
C PRO A 584 17.66 -29.71 6.66
N GLU A 585 17.90 -29.66 5.36
CA GLU A 585 16.93 -29.98 4.30
C GLU A 585 15.68 -29.11 4.22
N LYS A 586 15.55 -28.10 5.10
CA LYS A 586 14.47 -27.09 5.05
C LYS A 586 15.04 -25.70 4.81
N PRO A 587 15.19 -25.28 3.57
CA PRO A 587 15.74 -23.97 3.26
C PRO A 587 15.02 -22.85 4.04
N LEU A 588 15.79 -21.88 4.52
CA LEU A 588 15.28 -20.69 5.24
C LEU A 588 14.44 -21.02 6.49
N THR A 589 14.66 -22.20 7.09
CA THR A 589 14.00 -22.60 8.32
C THR A 589 15.05 -22.73 9.43
N PHE A 590 14.78 -22.11 10.56
CA PHE A 590 15.70 -22.07 11.69
C PHE A 590 14.96 -22.42 12.97
N ILE A 591 15.71 -22.90 13.97
CA ILE A 591 15.20 -23.15 15.30
C ILE A 591 15.90 -22.23 16.29
N ALA A 592 15.11 -21.44 17.00
CA ALA A 592 15.58 -20.59 18.10
C ALA A 592 15.48 -21.32 19.43
N SER A 593 16.55 -21.24 20.23
CA SER A 593 16.64 -21.91 21.52
C SER A 593 15.70 -21.31 22.56
N PRO A 594 14.88 -22.09 23.26
CA PRO A 594 13.97 -21.60 24.30
C PRO A 594 14.69 -21.09 25.55
N LYS A 595 15.98 -21.34 25.68
CA LYS A 595 16.79 -20.77 26.75
C LYS A 595 16.97 -19.27 26.62
N VAL A 596 16.96 -18.79 25.36
CA VAL A 596 17.19 -17.38 25.00
C VAL A 596 15.95 -16.75 24.40
N PHE A 597 15.29 -17.40 23.45
CA PHE A 597 14.07 -16.89 22.80
C PHE A 597 12.85 -17.36 23.59
N ARG A 598 12.34 -16.50 24.45
CA ARG A 598 11.26 -16.83 25.38
C ARG A 598 9.96 -16.17 24.97
N VAL A 599 8.89 -16.92 25.11
CA VAL A 599 7.52 -16.44 24.89
C VAL A 599 6.65 -16.91 26.04
N THR A 600 5.61 -16.12 26.35
CA THR A 600 4.56 -16.55 27.29
C THR A 600 3.46 -17.32 26.53
N GLY A 601 2.55 -17.97 27.29
CA GLY A 601 1.41 -18.70 26.71
C GLY A 601 1.72 -20.13 26.30
N PRO A 602 0.98 -20.72 25.34
CA PRO A 602 1.03 -22.16 25.05
C PRO A 602 2.39 -22.69 24.53
N GLN A 603 3.25 -21.79 24.04
CA GLN A 603 4.59 -22.15 23.54
C GLN A 603 5.73 -21.84 24.51
N ALA A 604 5.41 -21.42 25.74
CA ALA A 604 6.42 -21.17 26.76
C ALA A 604 7.36 -22.37 26.94
N GLY A 605 8.67 -22.11 26.98
CA GLY A 605 9.71 -23.13 27.18
C GLY A 605 9.93 -24.08 25.99
N ARG A 606 9.32 -23.83 24.81
CA ARG A 606 9.50 -24.65 23.60
C ARG A 606 10.44 -23.98 22.61
N GLU A 607 11.10 -24.80 21.79
CA GLU A 607 11.80 -24.31 20.61
C GLU A 607 10.86 -23.56 19.67
N LEU A 608 11.31 -22.44 19.11
CA LEU A 608 10.55 -21.65 18.15
C LEU A 608 11.11 -21.81 16.75
N THR A 609 10.24 -22.07 15.79
CA THR A 609 10.62 -22.12 14.39
C THR A 609 10.56 -20.71 13.80
N LEU A 610 11.71 -20.25 13.28
CA LEU A 610 11.83 -18.99 12.55
C LEU A 610 11.83 -19.27 11.04
N ILE A 611 11.00 -18.56 10.31
CA ILE A 611 10.90 -18.61 8.83
C ILE A 611 10.79 -17.19 8.27
N PRO A 612 11.07 -16.98 6.99
CA PRO A 612 10.83 -15.68 6.35
C PRO A 612 9.38 -15.23 6.48
N LEU A 613 9.18 -13.93 6.76
CA LEU A 613 7.87 -13.35 6.99
C LEU A 613 6.89 -13.55 5.82
N PHE A 614 7.38 -13.60 4.57
CA PHE A 614 6.52 -13.88 3.41
C PHE A 614 5.99 -15.32 3.38
N ARG A 615 6.61 -16.26 4.10
CA ARG A 615 6.13 -17.66 4.25
C ARG A 615 5.17 -17.85 5.41
N GLN A 616 5.05 -16.84 6.29
CA GLN A 616 4.13 -16.90 7.43
C GLN A 616 2.80 -16.24 7.08
N TYR A 617 1.75 -17.03 6.89
CA TYR A 617 0.41 -16.54 6.53
C TYR A 617 -0.74 -17.22 7.29
N LYS A 618 -0.45 -18.34 8.00
CA LYS A 618 -1.50 -19.14 8.67
C LYS A 618 -1.64 -18.83 10.15
N LYS A 619 -0.57 -18.38 10.79
CA LYS A 619 -0.52 -18.22 12.25
C LYS A 619 -0.20 -16.79 12.63
N PRO A 620 -0.61 -16.35 13.82
CA PRO A 620 -0.02 -15.20 14.48
C PRO A 620 1.50 -15.35 14.57
N TYR A 621 2.22 -14.23 14.64
CA TYR A 621 3.68 -14.29 14.58
C TYR A 621 4.35 -13.19 15.41
N ILE A 622 5.66 -13.34 15.60
CA ILE A 622 6.55 -12.39 16.25
C ILE A 622 7.64 -12.01 15.26
N VAL A 623 7.82 -10.69 15.01
CA VAL A 623 8.91 -10.13 14.21
C VAL A 623 9.92 -9.46 15.12
N TYR A 624 9.48 -8.61 16.06
CA TYR A 624 10.30 -7.86 16.96
C TYR A 624 10.34 -8.48 18.35
N TRP A 625 11.51 -8.45 18.96
CA TRP A 625 11.82 -9.04 20.24
C TRP A 625 12.37 -7.98 21.20
N ASP A 626 11.88 -7.96 22.42
CA ASP A 626 12.50 -7.19 23.50
C ASP A 626 13.71 -7.93 24.04
N VAL A 627 14.85 -7.25 24.22
CA VAL A 627 16.05 -7.82 24.82
C VAL A 627 16.04 -7.51 26.30
N LEU A 628 15.89 -8.55 27.12
CA LEU A 628 15.74 -8.43 28.58
C LEU A 628 16.84 -9.22 29.32
N GLY A 629 17.18 -8.74 30.49
CA GLY A 629 17.94 -9.55 31.47
C GLY A 629 17.01 -10.54 32.18
N GLU A 630 17.57 -11.58 32.80
CA GLU A 630 16.82 -12.60 33.52
C GLU A 630 15.89 -12.02 34.62
N ALA A 631 16.39 -11.07 35.39
CA ALA A 631 15.58 -10.39 36.41
C ALA A 631 14.39 -9.61 35.81
N GLN A 632 14.60 -8.94 34.70
CA GLN A 632 13.52 -8.21 34.00
C GLN A 632 12.47 -9.17 33.45
N TRP A 633 12.89 -10.27 32.83
CA TRP A 633 11.98 -11.31 32.36
C TRP A 633 11.10 -11.85 33.46
N ASN A 634 11.71 -12.22 34.60
CA ASN A 634 11.00 -12.75 35.78
C ASN A 634 10.02 -11.70 36.35
N ALA A 635 10.39 -10.44 36.40
CA ALA A 635 9.49 -9.36 36.79
C ALA A 635 8.30 -9.24 35.83
N THR A 636 8.55 -9.31 34.51
CA THR A 636 7.49 -9.30 33.48
C THR A 636 6.53 -10.49 33.64
N LEU A 637 7.04 -11.69 33.93
CA LEU A 637 6.19 -12.86 34.21
C LEU A 637 5.32 -12.63 35.45
N ALA A 638 5.90 -12.13 36.55
CA ALA A 638 5.15 -11.85 37.76
C ALA A 638 4.05 -10.78 37.53
N GLU A 639 4.29 -9.75 36.70
CA GLU A 639 3.28 -8.78 36.32
C GLU A 639 2.13 -9.41 35.52
N ILE A 640 2.46 -10.28 34.55
CA ILE A 640 1.46 -10.99 33.75
C ILE A 640 0.59 -11.90 34.64
N GLU A 641 1.21 -12.64 35.54
CA GLU A 641 0.50 -13.50 36.49
C GLU A 641 -0.39 -12.70 37.44
N ALA A 642 0.12 -11.59 37.98
CA ALA A 642 -0.64 -10.69 38.83
C ALA A 642 -1.84 -10.06 38.07
N GLU A 643 -1.66 -9.67 36.82
CA GLU A 643 -2.78 -9.14 36.01
C GLU A 643 -3.81 -10.23 35.70
N ALA A 644 -3.36 -11.44 35.36
CA ALA A 644 -4.27 -12.58 35.14
C ALA A 644 -5.05 -12.91 36.43
N ALA A 645 -4.41 -12.87 37.59
CA ALA A 645 -5.07 -13.06 38.87
C ALA A 645 -6.09 -11.95 39.18
N ARG A 646 -5.73 -10.68 38.91
CA ARG A 646 -6.65 -9.54 39.03
C ARG A 646 -7.88 -9.70 38.12
N GLN A 647 -7.66 -10.04 36.86
CA GLN A 647 -8.76 -10.25 35.91
C GLN A 647 -9.67 -11.42 36.33
N LYS A 648 -9.10 -12.52 36.79
CA LYS A 648 -9.87 -13.66 37.29
C LYS A 648 -10.69 -13.30 38.54
N ALA A 649 -10.12 -12.53 39.47
CA ALA A 649 -10.85 -12.02 40.63
C ALA A 649 -11.99 -11.08 40.24
N LEU A 650 -11.75 -10.18 39.28
CA LEU A 650 -12.76 -9.29 38.75
C LEU A 650 -13.89 -10.05 38.05
N ASP A 651 -13.57 -11.06 37.25
CA ASP A 651 -14.56 -11.90 36.56
C ASP A 651 -15.40 -12.70 37.57
N ALA A 652 -14.83 -13.19 38.70
CA ALA A 652 -15.57 -13.87 39.75
C ALA A 652 -16.55 -12.96 40.52
N GLN A 653 -16.24 -11.68 40.60
CA GLN A 653 -17.14 -10.67 41.20
C GLN A 653 -18.18 -10.14 40.19
N THR A 654 -17.95 -10.36 38.86
CA THR A 654 -18.82 -9.83 37.82
C THR A 654 -20.16 -10.57 37.77
N VAL A 655 -21.27 -9.86 37.91
CA VAL A 655 -22.63 -10.35 37.74
C VAL A 655 -23.04 -10.19 36.27
N ASP A 656 -22.67 -9.11 35.64
CA ASP A 656 -22.93 -8.85 34.24
C ASP A 656 -21.86 -7.93 33.60
N ARG A 657 -21.66 -8.06 32.30
CA ARG A 657 -20.67 -7.30 31.56
C ARG A 657 -21.12 -7.00 30.15
N VAL A 658 -21.03 -5.75 29.74
CA VAL A 658 -21.14 -5.33 28.35
C VAL A 658 -19.76 -5.25 27.72
N VAL A 659 -19.53 -5.99 26.65
CA VAL A 659 -18.34 -5.83 25.80
C VAL A 659 -18.64 -4.71 24.81
N ILE A 660 -18.06 -3.55 25.07
CA ILE A 660 -18.29 -2.33 24.28
C ILE A 660 -17.78 -2.53 22.85
N GLY A 661 -18.61 -2.15 21.86
CA GLY A 661 -18.29 -2.28 20.43
C GLY A 661 -18.42 -3.71 19.89
N ASP A 662 -18.79 -4.67 20.70
CA ASP A 662 -19.20 -6.02 20.27
C ASP A 662 -20.72 -6.00 20.02
N GLY A 663 -21.10 -5.96 18.75
CA GLY A 663 -22.51 -5.85 18.35
C GLY A 663 -23.43 -6.88 19.02
N PRO A 664 -23.10 -8.19 19.02
CA PRO A 664 -23.86 -9.20 19.75
C PRO A 664 -23.99 -8.92 21.25
N SER A 665 -22.92 -8.50 21.94
CA SER A 665 -22.95 -8.18 23.36
C SER A 665 -23.81 -6.95 23.63
N GLU A 666 -23.62 -5.88 22.87
CA GLU A 666 -24.39 -4.65 23.02
C GLU A 666 -25.89 -4.86 22.72
N GLN A 667 -26.24 -5.68 21.72
CA GLN A 667 -27.60 -6.06 21.41
C GLN A 667 -28.23 -6.91 22.52
N ALA A 668 -27.49 -7.86 23.08
CA ALA A 668 -27.96 -8.69 24.21
C ALA A 668 -28.27 -7.85 25.46
N HIS A 669 -27.63 -6.69 25.62
CA HIS A 669 -27.85 -5.73 26.69
C HIS A 669 -28.80 -4.59 26.27
N ALA A 670 -29.59 -4.77 25.19
CA ALA A 670 -30.57 -3.82 24.72
C ALA A 670 -29.99 -2.39 24.57
N LEU A 671 -28.84 -2.25 23.87
CA LEU A 671 -28.25 -0.96 23.57
C LEU A 671 -29.32 0.00 23.01
N ALA A 672 -29.47 1.14 23.63
CA ALA A 672 -30.27 2.26 23.14
C ALA A 672 -29.47 3.55 23.27
N GLY A 673 -29.75 4.54 22.43
CA GLY A 673 -29.00 5.80 22.50
C GLY A 673 -29.43 6.83 21.47
N GLU A 674 -29.00 8.05 21.71
CA GLU A 674 -29.18 9.20 20.85
C GLU A 674 -27.86 9.94 20.70
N LYS A 675 -27.49 10.35 19.49
CA LYS A 675 -26.20 10.98 19.15
C LYS A 675 -25.00 10.16 19.68
N THR A 676 -25.06 8.82 19.57
CA THR A 676 -24.06 7.88 20.08
C THR A 676 -23.29 7.24 18.95
N GLY A 677 -22.01 6.97 19.22
CA GLY A 677 -21.10 6.28 18.32
C GLY A 677 -20.13 5.36 19.07
N ALA A 678 -19.53 4.43 18.37
CA ALA A 678 -18.48 3.53 18.87
C ALA A 678 -17.32 3.48 17.90
N GLY A 679 -16.13 3.19 18.40
CA GLY A 679 -14.95 3.07 17.59
C GLY A 679 -13.82 2.37 18.32
N PRO A 680 -12.76 1.98 17.61
CA PRO A 680 -11.58 1.36 18.20
C PRO A 680 -10.65 2.41 18.81
N HIS A 681 -9.93 2.03 19.85
CA HIS A 681 -8.78 2.72 20.37
C HIS A 681 -7.82 1.68 20.98
N GLN A 682 -6.62 1.61 20.45
CA GLN A 682 -5.66 0.53 20.75
C GLN A 682 -6.34 -0.85 20.54
N GLU A 683 -6.42 -1.68 21.58
CA GLU A 683 -6.99 -3.04 21.51
C GLU A 683 -8.44 -3.11 22.02
N ARG A 684 -9.07 -1.95 22.28
CA ARG A 684 -10.40 -1.86 22.87
C ARG A 684 -11.31 -1.02 21.99
N HIS A 685 -12.59 -1.18 22.17
CA HIS A 685 -13.59 -0.30 21.58
C HIS A 685 -14.14 0.62 22.66
N TRP A 686 -14.44 1.82 22.25
CA TRP A 686 -15.15 2.80 23.07
C TRP A 686 -16.53 3.05 22.53
N ARG A 687 -17.42 3.50 23.43
CA ARG A 687 -18.68 4.14 23.07
C ARG A 687 -18.77 5.49 23.71
N HIS A 688 -19.36 6.44 22.98
CA HIS A 688 -19.65 7.77 23.45
C HIS A 688 -21.04 8.24 23.00
N ALA A 689 -21.53 9.35 23.57
CA ALA A 689 -22.60 10.18 23.03
C ALA A 689 -22.20 11.64 23.12
N VAL A 690 -22.66 12.49 22.20
CA VAL A 690 -22.24 13.90 22.10
C VAL A 690 -23.40 14.86 22.31
N ASP A 691 -23.09 16.08 22.77
CA ASP A 691 -23.99 17.23 22.81
C ASP A 691 -25.39 16.89 23.37
N GLY A 692 -25.45 16.55 24.64
CA GLY A 692 -26.68 16.17 25.30
C GLY A 692 -27.25 14.81 24.91
N GLY A 693 -26.58 14.08 24.02
CA GLY A 693 -26.91 12.71 23.65
C GLY A 693 -26.63 11.72 24.78
N TRP A 694 -27.01 10.47 24.56
CA TRP A 694 -26.89 9.43 25.56
C TRP A 694 -26.79 8.03 24.94
N PHE A 695 -26.31 7.06 25.72
CA PHE A 695 -26.44 5.64 25.44
C PHE A 695 -26.72 4.87 26.74
N SER A 696 -27.34 3.69 26.63
CA SER A 696 -27.72 2.88 27.81
C SER A 696 -27.69 1.39 27.51
N TYR A 697 -27.54 0.61 28.58
CA TYR A 697 -27.56 -0.84 28.57
C TYR A 697 -28.48 -1.38 29.67
N GLN A 698 -29.16 -2.51 29.41
CA GLN A 698 -29.84 -3.27 30.43
C GLN A 698 -28.87 -4.30 31.02
N MET A 699 -28.51 -4.13 32.28
CA MET A 699 -27.55 -4.98 32.97
C MET A 699 -28.20 -5.77 34.11
N LYS A 700 -27.79 -7.06 34.23
CA LYS A 700 -28.27 -7.92 35.31
C LYS A 700 -27.74 -7.44 36.66
N VAL A 701 -28.60 -7.60 37.68
CA VAL A 701 -28.28 -7.33 39.08
C VAL A 701 -28.82 -8.45 39.99
N LEU A 702 -28.35 -8.47 41.23
CA LEU A 702 -28.88 -9.35 42.27
C LEU A 702 -29.96 -8.56 43.06
N ASP A 703 -31.16 -9.16 43.17
CA ASP A 703 -32.31 -8.51 43.82
C ASP A 703 -31.99 -8.08 45.26
N GLY A 704 -32.29 -6.82 45.55
CA GLY A 704 -32.13 -6.20 46.87
C GLY A 704 -30.71 -6.15 47.42
N GLN A 705 -29.69 -6.49 46.60
CA GLN A 705 -28.31 -6.42 47.04
C GLN A 705 -27.63 -5.12 46.58
N PRO A 706 -26.75 -4.52 47.41
CA PRO A 706 -25.90 -3.44 46.96
C PRO A 706 -24.90 -4.01 45.94
N MET A 707 -24.65 -3.27 44.87
CA MET A 707 -23.76 -3.65 43.76
C MET A 707 -22.77 -2.53 43.49
N LYS A 708 -21.81 -2.76 42.59
CA LYS A 708 -20.89 -1.76 42.09
C LYS A 708 -20.96 -1.75 40.56
N LEU A 709 -20.97 -0.55 39.99
CA LEU A 709 -20.78 -0.36 38.55
C LEU A 709 -19.32 0.00 38.29
N LEU A 710 -18.60 -0.83 37.56
CA LEU A 710 -17.25 -0.55 37.10
C LEU A 710 -17.32 -0.07 35.64
N CYS A 711 -16.72 1.10 35.39
CA CYS A 711 -16.53 1.61 34.04
C CYS A 711 -15.03 1.87 33.79
N ARG A 712 -14.57 1.49 32.61
CA ARG A 712 -13.17 1.73 32.18
C ARG A 712 -13.10 2.90 31.22
N TYR A 713 -12.13 3.78 31.46
CA TYR A 713 -11.87 4.98 30.67
C TYR A 713 -10.43 5.02 30.17
N TRP A 714 -10.18 5.82 29.12
CA TRP A 714 -8.84 6.15 28.68
C TRP A 714 -8.31 7.38 29.42
N GLY A 715 -7.18 7.25 30.04
CA GLY A 715 -6.68 8.28 30.95
C GLY A 715 -6.21 9.57 30.30
N SER A 716 -5.88 9.56 29.00
CA SER A 716 -5.55 10.75 28.21
C SER A 716 -6.77 11.43 27.57
N ASP A 717 -7.99 10.91 27.78
CA ASP A 717 -9.20 11.59 27.32
C ASP A 717 -9.31 12.99 27.94
N SER A 718 -9.54 14.00 27.11
CA SER A 718 -9.59 15.41 27.50
C SER A 718 -10.66 16.19 26.72
N GLY A 719 -10.82 17.47 27.00
CA GLY A 719 -11.81 18.34 26.37
C GLY A 719 -13.18 18.32 27.07
N PRO A 720 -14.27 18.69 26.40
CA PRO A 720 -15.57 18.81 27.02
C PRO A 720 -16.22 17.42 27.24
N ARG A 721 -15.73 16.67 28.23
CA ARG A 721 -16.18 15.33 28.58
C ARG A 721 -16.75 15.30 30.01
N VAL A 722 -17.95 15.84 30.16
CA VAL A 722 -18.71 15.78 31.41
C VAL A 722 -20.06 15.12 31.15
N PHE A 723 -20.38 14.10 31.93
CA PHE A 723 -21.61 13.34 31.77
C PHE A 723 -22.08 12.73 33.07
N ASP A 724 -23.39 12.49 33.15
CA ASP A 724 -24.01 11.80 34.25
C ASP A 724 -24.16 10.31 33.98
N ILE A 725 -23.98 9.51 35.02
CA ILE A 725 -24.30 8.08 35.06
C ILE A 725 -25.60 7.90 35.83
N LEU A 726 -26.57 7.28 35.16
CA LEU A 726 -27.91 7.08 35.76
C LEU A 726 -28.23 5.58 35.78
N ILE A 727 -28.97 5.19 36.84
CA ILE A 727 -29.57 3.86 36.93
C ILE A 727 -31.08 4.05 37.00
N ASP A 728 -31.78 3.48 35.99
CA ASP A 728 -33.23 3.61 35.85
C ASP A 728 -33.71 5.07 35.95
N GLY A 729 -32.95 5.99 35.36
CA GLY A 729 -33.20 7.43 35.34
C GLY A 729 -32.75 8.20 36.60
N LYS A 730 -32.31 7.52 37.66
CA LYS A 730 -31.75 8.17 38.86
C LYS A 730 -30.23 8.34 38.71
N LYS A 731 -29.76 9.56 38.85
CA LYS A 731 -28.32 9.88 38.80
C LYS A 731 -27.57 9.29 39.99
N ILE A 732 -26.51 8.52 39.72
CA ILE A 732 -25.62 7.96 40.74
C ILE A 732 -24.25 8.65 40.77
N ALA A 733 -23.83 9.23 39.65
CA ALA A 733 -22.54 9.92 39.55
C ALA A 733 -22.53 10.94 38.42
N THR A 734 -21.60 11.88 38.49
CA THR A 734 -21.16 12.70 37.37
C THR A 734 -19.67 12.44 37.14
N GLN A 735 -19.31 12.01 35.94
CA GLN A 735 -17.94 11.75 35.54
C GLN A 735 -17.37 12.87 34.71
N ARG A 736 -16.11 13.18 34.92
CA ARG A 736 -15.30 14.11 34.10
C ARG A 736 -14.05 13.43 33.66
N LEU A 737 -13.79 13.41 32.33
CA LEU A 737 -12.54 12.95 31.76
C LEU A 737 -11.72 14.18 31.33
N ASN A 738 -10.56 14.36 31.90
CA ASN A 738 -9.69 15.51 31.66
C ASN A 738 -8.22 15.13 31.90
N ASN A 739 -7.71 14.21 31.08
CA ASN A 739 -6.33 13.72 31.19
C ASN A 739 -6.01 13.18 32.61
N ASN A 740 -6.94 12.42 33.18
CA ASN A 740 -6.92 12.00 34.58
C ASN A 740 -5.75 11.05 34.90
N ARG A 741 -5.37 10.18 33.95
CA ARG A 741 -4.24 9.21 34.05
C ARG A 741 -3.60 9.03 32.69
N PRO A 742 -2.73 9.93 32.25
CA PRO A 742 -2.16 9.91 30.91
C PRO A 742 -1.62 8.55 30.46
N ASP A 743 -1.86 8.20 29.23
CA ASP A 743 -1.34 7.05 28.49
C ASP A 743 -1.68 5.66 29.08
N GLN A 744 -2.73 5.57 29.92
CA GLN A 744 -3.19 4.29 30.47
C GLN A 744 -4.69 4.21 30.59
N PHE A 745 -5.22 2.99 30.52
CA PHE A 745 -6.60 2.72 30.92
C PHE A 745 -6.72 2.70 32.44
N TYR A 746 -7.88 3.15 32.94
CA TYR A 746 -8.17 3.08 34.36
C TYR A 746 -9.63 2.79 34.61
N ASP A 747 -9.91 2.15 35.75
CA ASP A 747 -11.26 1.79 36.16
C ASP A 747 -11.74 2.76 37.23
N GLU A 748 -13.01 3.20 37.08
CA GLU A 748 -13.78 3.92 38.08
C GLU A 748 -14.94 3.05 38.54
N VAL A 749 -15.22 3.07 39.84
CA VAL A 749 -16.24 2.26 40.47
C VAL A 749 -17.29 3.15 41.14
N TYR A 750 -18.53 2.95 40.76
CA TYR A 750 -19.68 3.70 41.28
C TYR A 750 -20.58 2.78 42.11
N PRO A 751 -21.00 3.19 43.34
CA PRO A 751 -21.88 2.38 44.15
C PRO A 751 -23.31 2.31 43.57
N ILE A 752 -23.89 1.13 43.56
CA ILE A 752 -25.28 0.87 43.26
C ILE A 752 -25.94 0.45 44.59
N HIS A 753 -26.70 1.37 45.17
CA HIS A 753 -27.36 1.10 46.43
C HIS A 753 -28.47 0.02 46.31
N ALA A 754 -28.68 -0.79 47.33
CA ALA A 754 -29.67 -1.89 47.35
C ALA A 754 -31.09 -1.48 46.94
N GLU A 755 -31.48 -0.24 47.22
CA GLU A 755 -32.77 0.35 46.80
C GLU A 755 -32.95 0.36 45.27
N LEU A 756 -31.86 0.48 44.51
CA LEU A 756 -31.91 0.52 43.06
C LEU A 756 -32.04 -0.86 42.43
N THR A 757 -31.69 -1.94 43.18
CA THR A 757 -31.75 -3.32 42.73
C THR A 757 -32.97 -4.06 43.30
N LYS A 758 -33.66 -3.49 44.29
CA LYS A 758 -34.81 -4.12 45.00
C LYS A 758 -35.96 -4.42 44.05
N GLY A 759 -36.36 -5.71 44.01
CA GLY A 759 -37.44 -6.21 43.14
C GLY A 759 -37.00 -6.31 41.66
N LYS A 760 -35.71 -6.27 41.33
CA LYS A 760 -35.20 -6.27 39.95
C LYS A 760 -34.19 -7.37 39.69
N SER A 761 -34.25 -7.94 38.48
CA SER A 761 -33.23 -8.80 37.93
C SER A 761 -32.32 -8.04 36.95
N LYS A 762 -32.74 -6.87 36.49
CA LYS A 762 -31.99 -5.99 35.59
C LYS A 762 -32.23 -4.52 35.93
N ILE A 763 -31.25 -3.70 35.62
CA ILE A 763 -31.29 -2.22 35.71
C ILE A 763 -30.85 -1.63 34.36
N THR A 764 -31.34 -0.41 34.09
CA THR A 764 -30.86 0.37 32.92
C THR A 764 -29.72 1.30 33.35
N VAL A 765 -28.51 1.04 32.90
CA VAL A 765 -27.37 1.94 33.09
C VAL A 765 -27.29 2.89 31.89
N ARG A 766 -27.40 4.19 32.13
CA ARG A 766 -27.38 5.26 31.13
C ARG A 766 -26.23 6.21 31.35
N PHE A 767 -25.53 6.55 30.26
CA PHE A 767 -24.50 7.56 30.20
C PHE A 767 -25.05 8.77 29.44
N GLN A 768 -25.26 9.88 30.15
CA GLN A 768 -25.92 11.07 29.64
C GLN A 768 -24.92 12.23 29.51
N ALA A 769 -24.60 12.64 28.28
CA ALA A 769 -23.76 13.80 28.05
C ALA A 769 -24.43 15.10 28.50
N HIS A 770 -23.68 16.04 29.08
CA HIS A 770 -24.15 17.39 29.28
C HIS A 770 -24.23 18.14 27.94
N PRO A 771 -25.05 19.19 27.79
CA PRO A 771 -25.03 20.02 26.58
C PRO A 771 -23.63 20.53 26.25
N GLY A 772 -23.22 20.44 24.98
CA GLY A 772 -21.87 20.80 24.52
C GLY A 772 -20.76 19.88 25.03
N ASN A 773 -21.09 18.77 25.68
CA ASN A 773 -20.13 17.79 26.19
C ASN A 773 -20.32 16.40 25.56
N MET A 774 -19.37 15.52 25.87
CA MET A 774 -19.37 14.11 25.43
C MET A 774 -19.47 13.18 26.64
N ALA A 775 -20.36 12.18 26.59
CA ALA A 775 -20.39 11.07 27.53
C ALA A 775 -19.47 9.97 27.02
N GLY A 776 -18.35 9.72 27.67
CA GLY A 776 -17.38 8.67 27.31
C GLY A 776 -16.09 9.24 26.69
N GLY A 777 -15.12 8.42 26.05
CA GLY A 777 -15.21 6.97 25.78
C GLY A 777 -15.28 6.02 26.98
N VAL A 778 -16.33 5.26 26.99
CA VAL A 778 -16.43 4.13 27.91
C VAL A 778 -15.91 2.90 27.18
N PHE A 779 -14.97 2.14 27.82
CA PHE A 779 -14.28 1.01 27.21
C PHE A 779 -14.66 -0.35 27.81
N ASP A 780 -15.23 -0.38 29.00
CA ASP A 780 -15.78 -1.59 29.66
C ASP A 780 -16.87 -1.14 30.64
N CYS A 781 -17.89 -1.95 30.81
CA CYS A 781 -18.98 -1.67 31.72
C CYS A 781 -19.39 -2.98 32.38
N ARG A 782 -19.27 -3.05 33.74
CA ARG A 782 -19.57 -4.26 34.51
C ARG A 782 -20.38 -3.93 35.75
N VAL A 783 -21.28 -4.82 36.09
CA VAL A 783 -21.93 -4.85 37.40
C VAL A 783 -21.21 -5.91 38.25
N LEU A 784 -20.72 -5.49 39.42
CA LEU A 784 -19.97 -6.32 40.35
C LEU A 784 -20.75 -6.53 41.62
N LYS A 785 -20.57 -7.66 42.28
CA LYS A 785 -21.02 -7.89 43.66
C LYS A 785 -20.33 -6.87 44.59
N SER A 786 -21.05 -6.31 45.54
CA SER A 786 -20.42 -5.63 46.68
C SER A 786 -19.91 -6.71 47.65
N GLU A 787 -18.67 -6.66 48.05
CA GLU A 787 -18.15 -7.49 49.13
C GLU A 787 -18.91 -7.22 50.41
#